data_0ebd0d6bedef53be62ed0871dcdae81d
#
_entry.id   0ebd0d6bedef53be62ed0871dcdae81d
#
_cell.length_a   1.000
_cell.length_b   1.000
_cell.length_c   1.000
_cell.angle_alpha   90.00
_cell.angle_beta   90.00
_cell.angle_gamma   90.00
#
_symmetry.space_group_name_H-M   'P 1'
#
loop_
_entity.id
_entity.type
_entity.pdbx_description
1 polymer ?
#
loop_
_entity_poly.entity_id
_entity_poly.type
_entity_poly.pdbx_seq_one_letter_code
_entity_poly.pdbx_strand_id
1 'polypeptide(L)'
;LADALRHQRNGNYKQAIAAYLSILEHDPTPVEGRQARFHLAESYLLSGDYAAAAAAWESFLASYPEDPRLPRAALMAARAYRAIDQCEMAVPVLQRHVNSETVLADLAYEWIGDCHAGHQSFEEALAAYRAALDVSRVPDVEARLREKLASIYLDRGDYDTALAEYSAILRLALNEEYHARIEYEAGQVLAALDQPADAYARYHRVVESAPESEFAYPSLLALAEAGEKVDEFQAGLAFYYAGKANRDAYGAAIRAFDRYLAQEQVPKADEALYHKALAQQAMGRTPGALATLESIILEHPHSPWLEHAWYEKVVTLARTGSVGQAVQTYREMVGLFPDSDLAAEALWQVANLREGAGARAQAAVLYRDLQSGHPGFEHAGEALWRAGLIDYLAQDLDGAADAWQDLADTYVGSPFSAGALYWLGKLAGAGSSQPENEHWDQLVDQHPYDWYALRAAQIRSGTPLTGTRFVTEPLGPSHWEANEAEAQLLHWLAGWTDVPTSTVTAPADLTATLDQQPRLQRTRALLESGLREEAIAESERVLSAAWDDPLALGRLAFFFHGQDLYRLAARSAIRLAELWPEGRLNNAPQTLLRLAYPLAYTDLLSAEAQKRDLDPLLLAALIRQESLFEPSAESWAGARGLSQVMPATGRQLARHLGMEDYAEDDLYRPHVSVELGAYYLTTLLQVFDDQIPVALAAYNGGPGNTRRWLDAVAGDLDLFVETIAAEESRRFLRRVYEGYVIYETLYRGTEPSE
;
A
#
# COMPACT_ATOMS: atom_id res chain seq x y z
N LEU A 1 29.41 -20.73 9.14
CA LEU A 1 28.23 -20.73 8.26
C LEU A 1 27.13 -19.81 8.78
N ALA A 2 26.75 -19.86 10.06
CA ALA A 2 25.73 -19.02 10.64
C ALA A 2 26.02 -17.51 10.48
N ASP A 3 27.28 -17.09 10.71
CA ASP A 3 27.70 -15.70 10.50
C ASP A 3 27.61 -15.27 9.04
N ALA A 4 28.01 -16.14 8.12
CA ALA A 4 27.90 -15.86 6.68
C ALA A 4 26.45 -15.69 6.24
N LEU A 5 25.54 -16.57 6.71
CA LEU A 5 24.10 -16.46 6.48
C LEU A 5 23.51 -15.17 7.08
N ARG A 6 23.96 -14.77 8.28
CA ARG A 6 23.55 -13.50 8.90
C ARG A 6 23.97 -12.30 8.06
N HIS A 7 25.21 -12.25 7.57
CA HIS A 7 25.68 -11.19 6.68
C HIS A 7 24.88 -11.14 5.39
N GLN A 8 24.58 -12.30 4.79
CA GLN A 8 23.77 -12.38 3.57
C GLN A 8 22.34 -11.84 3.80
N ARG A 9 21.66 -12.29 4.86
CA ARG A 9 20.31 -11.83 5.21
C ARG A 9 20.27 -10.31 5.45
N ASN A 10 21.32 -9.76 6.05
CA ASN A 10 21.44 -8.34 6.33
C ASN A 10 21.87 -7.50 5.10
N GLY A 11 22.01 -8.12 3.92
CA GLY A 11 22.42 -7.46 2.69
C GLY A 11 23.91 -7.08 2.64
N ASN A 12 24.72 -7.58 3.60
CA ASN A 12 26.16 -7.35 3.63
C ASN A 12 26.89 -8.43 2.81
N TYR A 13 26.66 -8.39 1.51
CA TYR A 13 27.09 -9.44 0.59
C TYR A 13 28.62 -9.57 0.51
N LYS A 14 29.36 -8.45 0.61
CA LYS A 14 30.84 -8.46 0.58
C LYS A 14 31.40 -9.31 1.72
N GLN A 15 30.86 -9.16 2.92
CA GLN A 15 31.29 -9.94 4.10
C GLN A 15 30.75 -11.37 4.05
N ALA A 16 29.53 -11.58 3.54
CA ALA A 16 28.98 -12.92 3.34
C ALA A 16 29.85 -13.74 2.36
N ILE A 17 30.20 -13.17 1.21
CA ILE A 17 31.05 -13.76 0.20
C ILE A 17 32.42 -14.13 0.80
N ALA A 18 33.09 -13.22 1.50
CA ALA A 18 34.36 -13.46 2.14
C ALA A 18 34.28 -14.60 3.17
N ALA A 19 33.22 -14.65 3.96
CA ALA A 19 32.99 -15.72 4.95
C ALA A 19 32.74 -17.08 4.29
N TYR A 20 31.95 -17.15 3.21
CA TYR A 20 31.74 -18.41 2.46
C TYR A 20 33.02 -18.90 1.79
N LEU A 21 33.81 -18.01 1.18
CA LEU A 21 35.11 -18.38 0.60
C LEU A 21 36.04 -18.93 1.67
N SER A 22 36.12 -18.28 2.83
CA SER A 22 36.93 -18.79 3.94
C SER A 22 36.51 -20.20 4.41
N ILE A 23 35.18 -20.46 4.49
CA ILE A 23 34.69 -21.82 4.80
C ILE A 23 35.17 -22.82 3.76
N LEU A 24 35.12 -22.50 2.48
CA LEU A 24 35.49 -23.38 1.39
C LEU A 24 37.03 -23.67 1.34
N GLU A 25 37.85 -22.75 1.84
CA GLU A 25 39.32 -22.88 1.93
C GLU A 25 39.78 -23.79 3.09
N HIS A 26 39.00 -23.92 4.17
CA HIS A 26 39.36 -24.60 5.39
C HIS A 26 38.88 -26.07 5.47
N ASP A 27 38.73 -26.75 4.33
CA ASP A 27 38.32 -28.16 4.21
C ASP A 27 37.03 -28.50 4.98
N PRO A 28 35.91 -27.89 4.59
CA PRO A 28 34.65 -28.03 5.28
C PRO A 28 34.07 -29.43 5.16
N THR A 29 33.22 -29.84 6.11
CA THR A 29 32.43 -31.06 5.94
C THR A 29 31.66 -31.05 4.62
N PRO A 30 31.34 -32.22 4.03
CA PRO A 30 30.57 -32.24 2.75
C PRO A 30 29.25 -31.48 2.80
N VAL A 31 28.60 -31.43 3.96
CA VAL A 31 27.35 -30.69 4.16
C VAL A 31 27.60 -29.17 4.19
N GLU A 32 28.59 -28.73 4.97
CA GLU A 32 28.95 -27.30 5.08
C GLU A 32 29.48 -26.76 3.75
N GLY A 33 30.35 -27.51 3.06
CA GLY A 33 30.89 -27.14 1.76
C GLY A 33 29.79 -26.99 0.71
N ARG A 34 28.79 -27.87 0.71
CA ARG A 34 27.65 -27.80 -0.19
C ARG A 34 26.77 -26.60 0.10
N GLN A 35 26.47 -26.30 1.37
CA GLN A 35 25.70 -25.11 1.75
C GLN A 35 26.49 -23.84 1.45
N ALA A 36 27.77 -23.79 1.78
CA ALA A 36 28.60 -22.61 1.52
C ALA A 36 28.70 -22.28 0.03
N ARG A 37 28.85 -23.29 -0.87
CA ARG A 37 28.86 -23.05 -2.33
C ARG A 37 27.51 -22.51 -2.83
N PHE A 38 26.43 -23.08 -2.34
CA PHE A 38 25.08 -22.64 -2.72
C PHE A 38 24.86 -21.18 -2.34
N HIS A 39 25.09 -20.82 -1.08
CA HIS A 39 24.87 -19.46 -0.59
C HIS A 39 25.93 -18.46 -1.07
N LEU A 40 27.13 -18.92 -1.42
CA LEU A 40 28.13 -18.09 -2.10
C LEU A 40 27.62 -17.61 -3.46
N ALA A 41 27.09 -18.54 -4.27
CA ALA A 41 26.53 -18.21 -5.58
C ALA A 41 25.33 -17.27 -5.46
N GLU A 42 24.48 -17.51 -4.46
CA GLU A 42 23.36 -16.64 -4.13
C GLU A 42 23.82 -15.23 -3.71
N SER A 43 24.87 -15.13 -2.88
CA SER A 43 25.45 -13.85 -2.44
C SER A 43 26.06 -13.05 -3.59
N TYR A 44 26.71 -13.69 -4.54
CA TYR A 44 27.17 -13.03 -5.77
C TYR A 44 25.99 -12.49 -6.58
N LEU A 45 24.92 -13.27 -6.76
CA LEU A 45 23.72 -12.84 -7.49
C LEU A 45 23.08 -11.59 -6.82
N LEU A 46 22.90 -11.65 -5.50
CA LEU A 46 22.30 -10.56 -4.72
C LEU A 46 23.20 -9.31 -4.64
N SER A 47 24.51 -9.48 -4.79
CA SER A 47 25.44 -8.33 -4.85
C SER A 47 25.48 -7.64 -6.21
N GLY A 48 24.85 -8.25 -7.25
CA GLY A 48 24.92 -7.77 -8.63
C GLY A 48 26.16 -8.25 -9.40
N ASP A 49 27.02 -9.08 -8.80
CA ASP A 49 28.14 -9.70 -9.52
C ASP A 49 27.66 -10.94 -10.31
N TYR A 50 26.92 -10.68 -11.36
CA TYR A 50 26.26 -11.71 -12.17
C TYR A 50 27.25 -12.68 -12.82
N ALA A 51 28.45 -12.22 -13.19
CA ALA A 51 29.47 -13.08 -13.78
C ALA A 51 30.00 -14.08 -12.77
N ALA A 52 30.35 -13.63 -11.55
CA ALA A 52 30.77 -14.51 -10.46
C ALA A 52 29.62 -15.44 -10.02
N ALA A 53 28.39 -14.93 -9.99
CA ALA A 53 27.21 -15.73 -9.68
C ALA A 53 27.02 -16.89 -10.66
N ALA A 54 27.08 -16.62 -11.97
CA ALA A 54 26.94 -17.63 -13.02
C ALA A 54 28.00 -18.72 -12.87
N ALA A 55 29.28 -18.35 -12.72
CA ALA A 55 30.38 -19.31 -12.52
C ALA A 55 30.22 -20.15 -11.22
N ALA A 56 29.78 -19.51 -10.13
CA ALA A 56 29.53 -20.19 -8.87
C ALA A 56 28.36 -21.18 -8.94
N TRP A 57 27.28 -20.83 -9.63
CA TRP A 57 26.13 -21.70 -9.87
C TRP A 57 26.53 -22.91 -10.75
N GLU A 58 27.30 -22.70 -11.84
CA GLU A 58 27.79 -23.80 -12.66
C GLU A 58 28.68 -24.77 -11.84
N SER A 59 29.55 -24.22 -11.01
CA SER A 59 30.37 -25.04 -10.08
C SER A 59 29.52 -25.86 -9.14
N PHE A 60 28.41 -25.29 -8.62
CA PHE A 60 27.45 -26.00 -7.77
C PHE A 60 26.75 -27.13 -8.54
N LEU A 61 26.19 -26.83 -9.71
CA LEU A 61 25.49 -27.80 -10.57
C LEU A 61 26.39 -28.99 -10.96
N ALA A 62 27.65 -28.73 -11.28
CA ALA A 62 28.61 -29.75 -11.63
C ALA A 62 29.07 -30.60 -10.42
N SER A 63 29.21 -29.99 -9.24
CA SER A 63 29.73 -30.65 -8.04
C SER A 63 28.69 -31.50 -7.31
N TYR A 64 27.39 -31.20 -7.47
CA TYR A 64 26.31 -31.82 -6.70
C TYR A 64 25.16 -32.31 -7.59
N PRO A 65 25.38 -33.30 -8.50
CA PRO A 65 24.38 -33.72 -9.50
C PRO A 65 23.11 -34.38 -8.93
N GLU A 66 23.13 -34.75 -7.65
CA GLU A 66 22.00 -35.37 -6.93
C GLU A 66 21.35 -34.41 -5.90
N ASP A 67 21.71 -33.12 -5.92
CA ASP A 67 21.12 -32.16 -4.96
C ASP A 67 19.67 -31.80 -5.34
N PRO A 68 18.71 -31.92 -4.42
CA PRO A 68 17.30 -31.58 -4.72
C PRO A 68 17.09 -30.15 -5.14
N ARG A 69 18.05 -29.25 -4.90
CA ARG A 69 17.98 -27.83 -5.28
C ARG A 69 18.47 -27.55 -6.70
N LEU A 70 18.79 -28.60 -7.52
CA LEU A 70 19.28 -28.39 -8.90
C LEU A 70 18.35 -27.52 -9.75
N PRO A 71 17.00 -27.70 -9.74
CA PRO A 71 16.11 -26.81 -10.51
C PRO A 71 16.22 -25.34 -10.06
N ARG A 72 16.32 -25.11 -8.75
CA ARG A 72 16.56 -23.77 -8.18
C ARG A 72 17.89 -23.19 -8.62
N ALA A 73 18.96 -23.96 -8.49
CA ALA A 73 20.30 -23.54 -8.90
C ALA A 73 20.37 -23.20 -10.40
N ALA A 74 19.67 -23.98 -11.23
CA ALA A 74 19.59 -23.75 -12.66
C ALA A 74 18.82 -22.45 -13.01
N LEU A 75 17.71 -22.18 -12.34
CA LEU A 75 16.99 -20.93 -12.47
C LEU A 75 17.86 -19.72 -12.09
N MET A 76 18.60 -19.82 -10.98
CA MET A 76 19.49 -18.74 -10.52
C MET A 76 20.70 -18.56 -11.46
N ALA A 77 21.28 -19.65 -11.97
CA ALA A 77 22.32 -19.58 -13.01
C ALA A 77 21.81 -18.89 -14.27
N ALA A 78 20.62 -19.28 -14.75
CA ALA A 78 20.01 -18.68 -15.92
C ALA A 78 19.69 -17.18 -15.71
N ARG A 79 19.21 -16.80 -14.51
CA ARG A 79 19.02 -15.38 -14.16
C ARG A 79 20.34 -14.60 -14.24
N ALA A 80 21.43 -15.16 -13.71
CA ALA A 80 22.74 -14.54 -13.76
C ALA A 80 23.24 -14.39 -15.21
N TYR A 81 23.14 -15.45 -16.02
CA TYR A 81 23.53 -15.40 -17.44
C TYR A 81 22.70 -14.41 -18.25
N ARG A 82 21.38 -14.38 -18.05
CA ARG A 82 20.50 -13.40 -18.72
C ARG A 82 20.85 -11.96 -18.34
N ALA A 83 21.23 -11.70 -17.10
CA ALA A 83 21.63 -10.37 -16.63
C ALA A 83 22.91 -9.84 -17.29
N ILE A 84 23.76 -10.73 -17.83
CA ILE A 84 24.98 -10.39 -18.57
C ILE A 84 24.87 -10.70 -20.08
N ASP A 85 23.64 -10.86 -20.57
CA ASP A 85 23.33 -11.12 -21.98
C ASP A 85 24.00 -12.38 -22.56
N GLN A 86 24.14 -13.42 -21.75
CA GLN A 86 24.69 -14.73 -22.14
C GLN A 86 23.58 -15.80 -22.22
N CYS A 87 22.62 -15.56 -23.08
CA CYS A 87 21.50 -16.47 -23.29
C CYS A 87 21.90 -17.84 -23.81
N GLU A 88 22.98 -17.95 -24.58
CA GLU A 88 23.55 -19.22 -25.05
C GLU A 88 24.01 -20.16 -23.91
N MET A 89 24.28 -19.60 -22.72
CA MET A 89 24.61 -20.37 -21.53
C MET A 89 23.36 -20.65 -20.68
N ALA A 90 22.43 -19.71 -20.63
CA ALA A 90 21.19 -19.83 -19.84
C ALA A 90 20.29 -20.97 -20.34
N VAL A 91 20.08 -21.06 -21.65
CA VAL A 91 19.17 -22.04 -22.26
C VAL A 91 19.58 -23.50 -21.98
N PRO A 92 20.83 -23.95 -22.20
CA PRO A 92 21.23 -25.33 -21.91
C PRO A 92 21.12 -25.69 -20.43
N VAL A 93 21.37 -24.75 -19.53
CA VAL A 93 21.25 -24.97 -18.07
C VAL A 93 19.81 -25.24 -17.70
N LEU A 94 18.86 -24.43 -18.18
CA LEU A 94 17.44 -24.62 -17.91
C LEU A 94 16.94 -25.94 -18.53
N GLN A 95 17.26 -26.23 -19.78
CA GLN A 95 16.82 -27.45 -20.46
C GLN A 95 17.31 -28.74 -19.79
N ARG A 96 18.47 -28.70 -19.14
CA ARG A 96 19.06 -29.87 -18.46
C ARG A 96 18.43 -30.15 -17.10
N HIS A 97 18.03 -29.12 -16.36
CA HIS A 97 17.69 -29.23 -14.94
C HIS A 97 16.23 -28.92 -14.62
N VAL A 98 15.45 -28.38 -15.56
CA VAL A 98 14.03 -28.07 -15.40
C VAL A 98 13.20 -28.96 -16.32
N ASN A 99 12.15 -29.55 -15.79
CA ASN A 99 11.21 -30.37 -16.57
C ASN A 99 9.76 -29.89 -16.32
N SER A 100 8.81 -30.45 -17.04
CA SER A 100 7.39 -30.10 -16.97
C SER A 100 6.71 -30.32 -15.62
N GLU A 101 7.32 -31.13 -14.74
CA GLU A 101 6.82 -31.40 -13.38
C GLU A 101 7.32 -30.37 -12.36
N THR A 102 8.30 -29.54 -12.74
CA THR A 102 8.79 -28.45 -11.88
C THR A 102 7.74 -27.37 -11.74
N VAL A 103 7.44 -26.95 -10.53
CA VAL A 103 6.38 -25.91 -10.25
C VAL A 103 6.60 -24.61 -11.02
N LEU A 104 7.87 -24.25 -11.31
CA LEU A 104 8.26 -23.06 -12.08
C LEU A 104 8.68 -23.40 -13.52
N ALA A 105 8.21 -24.51 -14.08
CA ALA A 105 8.54 -24.90 -15.45
C ALA A 105 8.06 -23.85 -16.46
N ASP A 106 6.91 -23.26 -16.26
CA ASP A 106 6.40 -22.16 -17.07
C ASP A 106 7.36 -20.96 -17.12
N LEU A 107 7.91 -20.57 -15.98
CA LEU A 107 8.90 -19.48 -15.89
C LEU A 107 10.22 -19.85 -16.62
N ALA A 108 10.67 -21.07 -16.45
CA ALA A 108 11.90 -21.53 -17.12
C ALA A 108 11.72 -21.58 -18.64
N TYR A 109 10.60 -22.11 -19.14
CA TYR A 109 10.29 -22.12 -20.56
C TYR A 109 10.06 -20.69 -21.10
N GLU A 110 9.44 -19.80 -20.31
CA GLU A 110 9.32 -18.38 -20.67
C GLU A 110 10.73 -17.75 -20.84
N TRP A 111 11.66 -17.97 -19.93
CA TRP A 111 13.02 -17.44 -20.05
C TRP A 111 13.80 -18.04 -21.22
N ILE A 112 13.60 -19.31 -21.55
CA ILE A 112 14.13 -19.92 -22.77
C ILE A 112 13.56 -19.21 -24.01
N GLY A 113 12.26 -18.97 -24.02
CA GLY A 113 11.59 -18.23 -25.10
C GLY A 113 12.11 -16.80 -25.24
N ASP A 114 12.27 -16.09 -24.13
CA ASP A 114 12.83 -14.72 -24.12
C ASP A 114 14.24 -14.67 -24.73
N CYS A 115 15.09 -15.63 -24.36
CA CYS A 115 16.44 -15.78 -24.88
C CYS A 115 16.44 -16.01 -26.40
N HIS A 116 15.59 -16.91 -26.88
CA HIS A 116 15.48 -17.17 -28.32
C HIS A 116 14.88 -15.99 -29.09
N ALA A 117 13.88 -15.31 -28.53
CA ALA A 117 13.26 -14.12 -29.14
C ALA A 117 14.27 -12.98 -29.25
N GLY A 118 15.07 -12.72 -28.22
CA GLY A 118 16.14 -11.70 -28.23
C GLY A 118 17.19 -11.94 -29.33
N HIS A 119 17.42 -13.20 -29.67
CA HIS A 119 18.32 -13.61 -30.79
C HIS A 119 17.58 -13.82 -32.10
N GLN A 120 16.32 -13.42 -32.24
CA GLN A 120 15.48 -13.58 -33.44
C GLN A 120 15.30 -15.04 -33.87
N SER A 121 15.54 -16.01 -32.99
CA SER A 121 15.29 -17.45 -33.18
C SER A 121 13.79 -17.72 -32.93
N PHE A 122 12.93 -17.22 -33.79
CA PHE A 122 11.49 -17.17 -33.54
C PHE A 122 10.82 -18.53 -33.43
N GLU A 123 11.27 -19.57 -34.17
CA GLU A 123 10.64 -20.90 -34.07
C GLU A 123 10.93 -21.55 -32.71
N GLU A 124 12.14 -21.41 -32.21
CA GLU A 124 12.56 -21.89 -30.88
C GLU A 124 11.86 -21.10 -29.79
N ALA A 125 11.69 -19.77 -29.95
CA ALA A 125 10.95 -18.95 -29.01
C ALA A 125 9.46 -19.35 -28.93
N LEU A 126 8.82 -19.53 -30.08
CA LEU A 126 7.42 -20.01 -30.15
C LEU A 126 7.25 -21.38 -29.52
N ALA A 127 8.19 -22.32 -29.75
CA ALA A 127 8.15 -23.65 -29.14
C ALA A 127 8.27 -23.56 -27.61
N ALA A 128 9.17 -22.70 -27.10
CA ALA A 128 9.37 -22.52 -25.66
C ALA A 128 8.13 -21.87 -24.99
N TYR A 129 7.58 -20.80 -25.56
CA TYR A 129 6.37 -20.18 -25.00
C TYR A 129 5.15 -21.09 -25.03
N ARG A 130 4.98 -21.93 -26.06
CA ARG A 130 3.93 -22.97 -26.09
C ARG A 130 4.14 -24.00 -24.99
N ALA A 131 5.39 -24.47 -24.78
CA ALA A 131 5.72 -25.36 -23.67
C ALA A 131 5.41 -24.71 -22.29
N ALA A 132 5.65 -23.40 -22.16
CA ALA A 132 5.28 -22.65 -20.96
C ALA A 132 3.75 -22.63 -20.74
N LEU A 133 2.96 -22.40 -21.81
CA LEU A 133 1.50 -22.44 -21.78
C LEU A 133 0.94 -23.81 -21.38
N ASP A 134 1.52 -24.88 -21.88
CA ASP A 134 1.06 -26.27 -21.61
C ASP A 134 1.17 -26.62 -20.13
N VAL A 135 2.14 -26.02 -19.40
CA VAL A 135 2.37 -26.29 -17.98
C VAL A 135 1.81 -25.21 -17.06
N SER A 136 1.53 -24.01 -17.55
CA SER A 136 0.99 -22.91 -16.76
C SER A 136 -0.41 -23.24 -16.24
N ARG A 137 -0.69 -22.78 -15.00
CA ARG A 137 -2.00 -22.92 -14.33
C ARG A 137 -2.53 -21.58 -13.80
N VAL A 138 -1.91 -20.50 -14.24
CA VAL A 138 -2.17 -19.16 -13.72
C VAL A 138 -2.61 -18.24 -14.86
N PRO A 139 -3.84 -17.71 -14.86
CA PRO A 139 -4.40 -16.94 -15.99
C PRO A 139 -3.55 -15.74 -16.43
N ASP A 140 -2.96 -15.03 -15.49
CA ASP A 140 -2.12 -13.85 -15.82
C ASP A 140 -0.80 -14.26 -16.50
N VAL A 141 -0.25 -15.43 -16.14
CA VAL A 141 0.94 -16.00 -16.81
C VAL A 141 0.55 -16.45 -18.22
N GLU A 142 -0.60 -17.09 -18.36
CA GLU A 142 -1.14 -17.49 -19.67
C GLU A 142 -1.32 -16.27 -20.58
N ALA A 143 -1.95 -15.20 -20.07
CA ALA A 143 -2.15 -13.98 -20.83
C ALA A 143 -0.82 -13.38 -21.32
N ARG A 144 0.16 -13.24 -20.42
CA ARG A 144 1.50 -12.72 -20.74
C ARG A 144 2.23 -13.58 -21.78
N LEU A 145 2.15 -14.90 -21.68
CA LEU A 145 2.75 -15.80 -22.65
C LEU A 145 2.10 -15.69 -24.02
N ARG A 146 0.77 -15.54 -24.07
CA ARG A 146 0.03 -15.32 -25.32
C ARG A 146 0.36 -13.96 -25.95
N GLU A 147 0.58 -12.92 -25.18
CA GLU A 147 1.09 -11.64 -25.70
C GLU A 147 2.47 -11.79 -26.32
N LYS A 148 3.39 -12.54 -25.69
CA LYS A 148 4.72 -12.80 -26.26
C LYS A 148 4.63 -13.59 -27.56
N LEU A 149 3.72 -14.58 -27.65
CA LEU A 149 3.42 -15.29 -28.90
C LEU A 149 2.88 -14.33 -29.95
N ALA A 150 1.88 -13.51 -29.61
CA ALA A 150 1.29 -12.54 -30.52
C ALA A 150 2.34 -11.56 -31.06
N SER A 151 3.23 -11.05 -30.18
CA SER A 151 4.32 -10.16 -30.60
C SER A 151 5.22 -10.79 -31.67
N ILE A 152 5.63 -12.05 -31.51
CA ILE A 152 6.44 -12.75 -32.50
C ILE A 152 5.67 -12.92 -33.85
N TYR A 153 4.38 -13.28 -33.75
CA TYR A 153 3.55 -13.41 -34.98
C TYR A 153 3.39 -12.08 -35.68
N LEU A 154 3.25 -10.96 -34.95
CA LEU A 154 3.22 -9.61 -35.53
C LEU A 154 4.52 -9.26 -36.24
N ASP A 155 5.67 -9.52 -35.59
CA ASP A 155 7.00 -9.26 -36.18
C ASP A 155 7.22 -10.06 -37.49
N ARG A 156 6.57 -11.22 -37.59
CA ARG A 156 6.62 -12.08 -38.79
C ARG A 156 5.57 -11.76 -39.86
N GLY A 157 4.65 -10.85 -39.55
CA GLY A 157 3.51 -10.53 -40.38
C GLY A 157 2.42 -11.61 -40.42
N ASP A 158 2.43 -12.54 -39.46
CA ASP A 158 1.36 -13.54 -39.28
C ASP A 158 0.24 -12.98 -38.35
N TYR A 159 -0.44 -12.01 -38.88
CA TYR A 159 -1.45 -11.26 -38.12
C TYR A 159 -2.66 -12.10 -37.73
N ASP A 160 -3.06 -13.08 -38.56
CA ASP A 160 -4.20 -13.94 -38.21
C ASP A 160 -3.94 -14.78 -36.95
N THR A 161 -2.72 -15.31 -36.85
CA THR A 161 -2.33 -16.07 -35.64
C THR A 161 -2.18 -15.15 -34.42
N ALA A 162 -1.65 -13.93 -34.59
CA ALA A 162 -1.59 -12.94 -33.51
C ALA A 162 -2.99 -12.59 -32.98
N LEU A 163 -3.98 -12.39 -33.85
CA LEU A 163 -5.36 -12.13 -33.50
C LEU A 163 -6.02 -13.33 -32.80
N ALA A 164 -5.63 -14.55 -33.16
CA ALA A 164 -6.10 -15.75 -32.45
C ALA A 164 -5.60 -15.78 -31.00
N GLU A 165 -4.35 -15.40 -30.75
CA GLU A 165 -3.79 -15.28 -29.40
C GLU A 165 -4.50 -14.17 -28.59
N TYR A 166 -4.72 -12.98 -29.14
CA TYR A 166 -5.50 -11.92 -28.49
C TYR A 166 -6.93 -12.39 -28.16
N SER A 167 -7.56 -13.11 -29.09
CA SER A 167 -8.90 -13.68 -28.85
C SER A 167 -8.89 -14.74 -27.75
N ALA A 168 -7.78 -15.46 -27.55
CA ALA A 168 -7.61 -16.37 -26.44
C ALA A 168 -7.46 -15.65 -25.10
N ILE A 169 -6.70 -14.53 -25.06
CA ILE A 169 -6.56 -13.68 -23.87
C ILE A 169 -7.92 -13.13 -23.42
N LEU A 170 -8.74 -12.64 -24.35
CA LEU A 170 -10.07 -12.09 -24.05
C LEU A 170 -11.06 -13.09 -23.46
N ARG A 171 -10.74 -14.40 -23.47
CA ARG A 171 -11.53 -15.44 -22.78
C ARG A 171 -11.08 -15.72 -21.35
N LEU A 172 -9.96 -15.16 -20.94
CA LEU A 172 -9.45 -15.32 -19.58
C LEU A 172 -10.18 -14.37 -18.61
N ALA A 173 -10.31 -14.79 -17.36
CA ALA A 173 -10.89 -13.95 -16.31
C ALA A 173 -9.87 -12.91 -15.83
N LEU A 174 -9.75 -11.82 -16.59
CA LEU A 174 -8.87 -10.68 -16.31
C LEU A 174 -9.72 -9.43 -16.04
N ASN A 175 -9.07 -8.33 -15.59
CA ASN A 175 -9.78 -7.07 -15.36
C ASN A 175 -10.19 -6.37 -16.67
N GLU A 176 -11.15 -5.45 -16.57
CA GLU A 176 -11.71 -4.74 -17.72
C GLU A 176 -10.67 -3.87 -18.45
N GLU A 177 -9.74 -3.25 -17.71
CA GLU A 177 -8.67 -2.44 -18.31
C GLU A 177 -7.74 -3.28 -19.20
N TYR A 178 -7.42 -4.50 -18.73
CA TYR A 178 -6.62 -5.44 -19.54
C TYR A 178 -7.36 -5.85 -20.81
N HIS A 179 -8.65 -6.15 -20.71
CA HIS A 179 -9.47 -6.47 -21.88
C HIS A 179 -9.57 -5.29 -22.85
N ALA A 180 -9.77 -4.08 -22.36
CA ALA A 180 -9.80 -2.88 -23.18
C ALA A 180 -8.49 -2.68 -23.97
N ARG A 181 -7.34 -2.92 -23.31
CA ARG A 181 -6.03 -2.89 -23.96
C ARG A 181 -5.92 -3.91 -25.11
N ILE A 182 -6.27 -5.17 -24.83
CA ILE A 182 -6.19 -6.24 -25.84
C ILE A 182 -7.14 -6.00 -27.00
N GLU A 183 -8.38 -5.51 -26.75
CA GLU A 183 -9.30 -5.12 -27.83
C GLU A 183 -8.72 -3.99 -28.68
N TYR A 184 -8.09 -2.97 -28.07
CA TYR A 184 -7.44 -1.88 -28.78
C TYR A 184 -6.26 -2.37 -29.63
N GLU A 185 -5.36 -3.17 -29.08
CA GLU A 185 -4.22 -3.75 -29.79
C GLU A 185 -4.68 -4.64 -30.97
N ALA A 186 -5.69 -5.49 -30.74
CA ALA A 186 -6.29 -6.28 -31.81
C ALA A 186 -6.90 -5.41 -32.92
N GLY A 187 -7.52 -4.29 -32.56
CA GLY A 187 -8.02 -3.29 -33.50
C GLY A 187 -6.90 -2.69 -34.35
N GLN A 188 -5.76 -2.38 -33.73
CA GLN A 188 -4.58 -1.87 -34.49
C GLN A 188 -4.06 -2.89 -35.49
N VAL A 189 -4.00 -4.17 -35.10
CA VAL A 189 -3.57 -5.25 -36.01
C VAL A 189 -4.53 -5.40 -37.17
N LEU A 190 -5.83 -5.37 -36.95
CA LEU A 190 -6.86 -5.45 -37.99
C LEU A 190 -6.79 -4.25 -38.95
N ALA A 191 -6.51 -3.04 -38.43
CA ALA A 191 -6.30 -1.86 -39.24
C ALA A 191 -5.05 -2.01 -40.14
N ALA A 192 -3.97 -2.58 -39.65
CA ALA A 192 -2.76 -2.87 -40.41
C ALA A 192 -2.98 -3.93 -41.51
N LEU A 193 -3.95 -4.83 -41.33
CA LEU A 193 -4.38 -5.84 -42.30
C LEU A 193 -5.32 -5.29 -43.38
N ASP A 194 -5.60 -4.00 -43.41
CA ASP A 194 -6.61 -3.38 -44.30
C ASP A 194 -8.02 -4.00 -44.07
N GLN A 195 -8.34 -4.38 -42.81
CA GLN A 195 -9.63 -4.89 -42.34
C GLN A 195 -10.33 -3.84 -41.47
N PRO A 196 -10.67 -2.67 -42.02
CA PRO A 196 -11.10 -1.54 -41.20
C PRO A 196 -12.42 -1.82 -40.44
N ALA A 197 -13.36 -2.55 -41.04
CA ALA A 197 -14.63 -2.83 -40.41
C ALA A 197 -14.48 -3.64 -39.10
N ASP A 198 -13.58 -4.63 -39.07
CA ASP A 198 -13.31 -5.45 -37.91
C ASP A 198 -12.49 -4.65 -36.88
N ALA A 199 -11.55 -3.81 -37.30
CA ALA A 199 -10.82 -2.89 -36.44
C ALA A 199 -11.76 -1.92 -35.72
N TYR A 200 -12.68 -1.31 -36.46
CA TYR A 200 -13.67 -0.39 -35.87
C TYR A 200 -14.60 -1.08 -34.90
N ALA A 201 -14.99 -2.32 -35.19
CA ALA A 201 -15.80 -3.12 -34.24
C ALA A 201 -15.06 -3.37 -32.91
N ARG A 202 -13.71 -3.49 -32.92
CA ARG A 202 -12.90 -3.59 -31.70
C ARG A 202 -12.85 -2.26 -30.96
N TYR A 203 -12.56 -1.15 -31.64
CA TYR A 203 -12.54 0.18 -31.05
C TYR A 203 -13.90 0.58 -30.46
N HIS A 204 -15.00 0.27 -31.14
CA HIS A 204 -16.34 0.50 -30.60
C HIS A 204 -16.56 -0.24 -29.28
N ARG A 205 -16.15 -1.52 -29.19
CA ARG A 205 -16.25 -2.27 -27.94
C ARG A 205 -15.51 -1.61 -26.80
N VAL A 206 -14.28 -1.11 -27.01
CA VAL A 206 -13.54 -0.40 -25.98
C VAL A 206 -14.29 0.84 -25.50
N VAL A 207 -14.77 1.68 -26.45
CA VAL A 207 -15.49 2.92 -26.11
C VAL A 207 -16.82 2.64 -25.41
N GLU A 208 -17.50 1.56 -25.78
CA GLU A 208 -18.84 1.21 -25.23
C GLU A 208 -18.76 0.49 -23.89
N SER A 209 -17.79 -0.42 -23.71
CA SER A 209 -17.72 -1.25 -22.50
C SER A 209 -16.81 -0.72 -21.40
N ALA A 210 -15.80 0.09 -21.76
CA ALA A 210 -14.81 0.63 -20.84
C ALA A 210 -14.44 2.09 -21.17
N PRO A 211 -15.40 3.03 -21.17
CA PRO A 211 -15.15 4.43 -21.52
C PRO A 211 -14.16 5.13 -20.58
N GLU A 212 -13.96 4.62 -19.36
CA GLU A 212 -12.99 5.08 -18.37
C GLU A 212 -11.57 4.59 -18.61
N SER A 213 -11.39 3.57 -19.46
CA SER A 213 -10.09 3.00 -19.81
C SER A 213 -9.20 4.01 -20.55
N GLU A 214 -7.89 3.96 -20.30
CA GLU A 214 -6.92 4.76 -21.05
C GLU A 214 -6.95 4.45 -22.57
N PHE A 215 -7.46 3.28 -22.99
CA PHE A 215 -7.59 2.84 -24.36
C PHE A 215 -8.87 3.33 -25.04
N ALA A 216 -9.86 3.84 -24.30
CA ALA A 216 -11.09 4.39 -24.88
C ALA A 216 -10.84 5.65 -25.72
N TYR A 217 -10.00 6.55 -25.23
CA TYR A 217 -9.68 7.80 -25.92
C TYR A 217 -8.94 7.57 -27.27
N PRO A 218 -7.85 6.80 -27.34
CA PRO A 218 -7.21 6.50 -28.62
C PRO A 218 -8.11 5.70 -29.57
N SER A 219 -8.97 4.78 -29.06
CA SER A 219 -9.98 4.10 -29.86
C SER A 219 -10.97 5.08 -30.49
N LEU A 220 -11.46 6.04 -29.69
CA LEU A 220 -12.37 7.08 -30.16
C LEU A 220 -11.73 7.97 -31.24
N LEU A 221 -10.45 8.30 -31.09
CA LEU A 221 -9.72 9.07 -32.12
C LEU A 221 -9.60 8.29 -33.41
N ALA A 222 -9.27 7.01 -33.38
CA ALA A 222 -9.18 6.15 -34.57
C ALA A 222 -10.53 6.06 -35.28
N LEU A 223 -11.64 5.91 -34.56
CA LEU A 223 -12.98 5.93 -35.16
C LEU A 223 -13.33 7.29 -35.78
N ALA A 224 -12.96 8.38 -35.13
CA ALA A 224 -13.22 9.74 -35.62
C ALA A 224 -12.38 10.03 -36.91
N GLU A 225 -11.12 9.62 -36.97
CA GLU A 225 -10.28 9.75 -38.18
C GLU A 225 -10.86 8.97 -39.35
N ALA A 226 -11.46 7.82 -39.09
CA ALA A 226 -12.12 7.01 -40.09
C ALA A 226 -13.49 7.58 -40.55
N GLY A 227 -14.02 8.55 -39.83
CA GLY A 227 -15.36 9.08 -40.07
C GLY A 227 -16.49 8.14 -39.60
N GLU A 228 -16.15 7.17 -38.73
CA GLU A 228 -17.13 6.25 -38.13
C GLU A 228 -18.03 7.01 -37.15
N LYS A 229 -19.31 6.59 -37.09
CA LYS A 229 -20.25 7.18 -36.15
C LYS A 229 -20.13 6.48 -34.81
N VAL A 230 -19.74 7.24 -33.80
CA VAL A 230 -19.76 6.79 -32.42
C VAL A 230 -20.99 7.37 -31.73
N ASP A 231 -21.58 6.63 -30.80
CA ASP A 231 -22.62 7.17 -29.94
C ASP A 231 -22.08 8.38 -29.17
N GLU A 232 -22.78 9.50 -29.27
CA GLU A 232 -22.31 10.78 -28.72
C GLU A 232 -22.24 10.76 -27.18
N PHE A 233 -23.07 9.93 -26.53
CA PHE A 233 -22.99 9.75 -25.09
C PHE A 233 -21.71 9.00 -24.68
N GLN A 234 -21.40 7.89 -25.36
CA GLN A 234 -20.19 7.11 -25.09
C GLN A 234 -18.92 7.91 -25.45
N ALA A 235 -18.95 8.66 -26.56
CA ALA A 235 -17.88 9.57 -26.89
C ALA A 235 -17.69 10.65 -25.81
N GLY A 236 -18.79 11.18 -25.26
CA GLY A 236 -18.77 12.13 -24.16
C GLY A 236 -18.11 11.57 -22.91
N LEU A 237 -18.42 10.34 -22.53
CA LEU A 237 -17.82 9.65 -21.39
C LEU A 237 -16.31 9.41 -21.61
N ALA A 238 -15.92 8.86 -22.76
CA ALA A 238 -14.49 8.61 -23.08
C ALA A 238 -13.68 9.92 -23.06
N PHE A 239 -14.18 11.01 -23.62
CA PHE A 239 -13.55 12.32 -23.51
C PHE A 239 -13.51 12.86 -22.09
N TYR A 240 -14.57 12.64 -21.30
CA TYR A 240 -14.60 13.08 -19.90
C TYR A 240 -13.53 12.40 -19.06
N TYR A 241 -13.42 11.08 -19.14
CA TYR A 241 -12.41 10.35 -18.41
C TYR A 241 -10.97 10.67 -18.86
N ALA A 242 -10.75 10.82 -20.17
CA ALA A 242 -9.49 11.29 -20.74
C ALA A 242 -9.10 12.68 -20.25
N GLY A 243 -10.09 13.51 -19.91
CA GLY A 243 -9.92 14.87 -19.38
C GLY A 243 -9.10 14.93 -18.09
N LYS A 244 -9.05 13.86 -17.31
CA LYS A 244 -8.25 13.77 -16.07
C LYS A 244 -6.74 13.85 -16.37
N ALA A 245 -6.30 13.29 -17.50
CA ALA A 245 -4.91 13.33 -17.95
C ALA A 245 -4.65 14.46 -18.98
N ASN A 246 -5.63 14.74 -19.83
CA ASN A 246 -5.58 15.75 -20.89
C ASN A 246 -6.76 16.71 -20.76
N ARG A 247 -6.54 17.86 -20.12
CA ARG A 247 -7.60 18.84 -19.82
C ARG A 247 -8.41 19.31 -21.04
N ASP A 248 -7.81 19.31 -22.23
CA ASP A 248 -8.51 19.73 -23.45
C ASP A 248 -9.64 18.77 -23.85
N ALA A 249 -9.54 17.49 -23.44
CA ALA A 249 -10.57 16.49 -23.69
C ALA A 249 -11.91 16.82 -23.02
N TYR A 250 -11.92 17.53 -21.87
CA TYR A 250 -13.17 18.01 -21.28
C TYR A 250 -13.99 18.92 -22.22
N GLY A 251 -13.27 19.73 -23.03
CA GLY A 251 -13.94 20.55 -24.04
C GLY A 251 -14.61 19.72 -25.13
N ALA A 252 -14.01 18.59 -25.52
CA ALA A 252 -14.60 17.64 -26.44
C ALA A 252 -15.76 16.88 -25.81
N ALA A 253 -15.65 16.48 -24.53
CA ALA A 253 -16.74 15.86 -23.78
C ALA A 253 -18.00 16.75 -23.74
N ILE A 254 -17.84 18.02 -23.41
CA ILE A 254 -18.95 18.99 -23.39
C ILE A 254 -19.65 19.05 -24.76
N ARG A 255 -18.87 19.13 -25.85
CA ARG A 255 -19.45 19.17 -27.19
C ARG A 255 -20.17 17.87 -27.60
N ALA A 256 -19.63 16.71 -27.19
CA ALA A 256 -20.26 15.43 -27.43
C ALA A 256 -21.57 15.30 -26.68
N PHE A 257 -21.60 15.65 -25.40
CA PHE A 257 -22.83 15.68 -24.61
C PHE A 257 -23.83 16.70 -25.17
N ASP A 258 -23.40 17.87 -25.65
CA ASP A 258 -24.28 18.83 -26.30
C ASP A 258 -24.94 18.25 -27.56
N ARG A 259 -24.19 17.51 -28.39
CA ARG A 259 -24.75 16.84 -29.56
C ARG A 259 -25.68 15.69 -29.21
N TYR A 260 -25.35 14.93 -28.15
CA TYR A 260 -26.22 13.89 -27.63
C TYR A 260 -27.55 14.46 -27.16
N LEU A 261 -27.51 15.50 -26.34
CA LEU A 261 -28.70 16.16 -25.77
C LEU A 261 -29.57 16.89 -26.81
N ALA A 262 -29.02 17.17 -28.00
CA ALA A 262 -29.75 17.75 -29.12
C ALA A 262 -30.52 16.72 -29.98
N GLN A 263 -30.43 15.43 -29.71
CA GLN A 263 -31.11 14.36 -30.43
C GLN A 263 -32.60 14.27 -30.03
N GLU A 264 -33.44 13.63 -30.86
CA GLU A 264 -34.85 13.46 -30.58
C GLU A 264 -35.12 12.47 -29.42
N GLN A 265 -34.25 11.49 -29.23
CA GLN A 265 -34.35 10.48 -28.16
C GLN A 265 -33.04 10.44 -27.37
N VAL A 266 -33.11 10.80 -26.10
CA VAL A 266 -31.98 10.92 -25.18
C VAL A 266 -32.27 10.16 -23.88
N PRO A 267 -32.23 8.81 -23.92
CA PRO A 267 -32.63 8.00 -22.76
C PRO A 267 -31.76 8.23 -21.51
N LYS A 268 -30.54 8.74 -21.68
CA LYS A 268 -29.57 9.03 -20.63
C LYS A 268 -29.30 10.54 -20.53
N ALA A 269 -30.32 11.38 -20.73
CA ALA A 269 -30.17 12.84 -20.72
C ALA A 269 -29.61 13.35 -19.39
N ASP A 270 -30.09 12.83 -18.29
CA ASP A 270 -29.69 13.16 -16.93
C ASP A 270 -28.23 12.79 -16.65
N GLU A 271 -27.78 11.58 -17.03
CA GLU A 271 -26.40 11.15 -16.92
C GLU A 271 -25.45 12.00 -17.80
N ALA A 272 -25.88 12.31 -19.03
CA ALA A 272 -25.13 13.19 -19.94
C ALA A 272 -24.99 14.61 -19.37
N LEU A 273 -26.07 15.17 -18.81
CA LEU A 273 -26.04 16.47 -18.12
C LEU A 273 -25.09 16.44 -16.93
N TYR A 274 -25.12 15.37 -16.12
CA TYR A 274 -24.24 15.24 -14.96
C TYR A 274 -22.77 15.27 -15.35
N HIS A 275 -22.34 14.41 -16.25
CA HIS A 275 -20.94 14.37 -16.69
C HIS A 275 -20.52 15.63 -17.44
N LYS A 276 -21.45 16.28 -18.19
CA LYS A 276 -21.22 17.58 -18.80
C LYS A 276 -20.95 18.65 -17.73
N ALA A 277 -21.74 18.67 -16.65
CA ALA A 277 -21.53 19.62 -15.57
C ALA A 277 -20.16 19.42 -14.90
N LEU A 278 -19.75 18.17 -14.63
CA LEU A 278 -18.42 17.86 -14.10
C LEU A 278 -17.30 18.30 -15.05
N ALA A 279 -17.44 18.07 -16.36
CA ALA A 279 -16.47 18.53 -17.36
C ALA A 279 -16.39 20.08 -17.38
N GLN A 280 -17.52 20.78 -17.23
CA GLN A 280 -17.55 22.24 -17.14
C GLN A 280 -16.86 22.75 -15.86
N GLN A 281 -17.07 22.08 -14.72
CA GLN A 281 -16.37 22.39 -13.46
C GLN A 281 -14.86 22.24 -13.62
N ALA A 282 -14.38 21.11 -14.19
CA ALA A 282 -12.99 20.83 -14.42
C ALA A 282 -12.31 21.88 -15.31
N MET A 283 -13.06 22.46 -16.25
CA MET A 283 -12.63 23.57 -17.08
C MET A 283 -12.75 24.95 -16.41
N GLY A 284 -13.30 25.06 -15.21
CA GLY A 284 -13.56 26.33 -14.53
C GLY A 284 -14.76 27.11 -15.10
N ARG A 285 -15.62 26.46 -15.88
CA ARG A 285 -16.84 27.06 -16.45
C ARG A 285 -18.00 27.02 -15.45
N THR A 286 -17.78 27.58 -14.25
CA THR A 286 -18.72 27.52 -13.12
C THR A 286 -20.17 27.91 -13.45
N PRO A 287 -20.45 29.05 -14.13
CA PRO A 287 -21.83 29.39 -14.42
C PRO A 287 -22.52 28.35 -15.31
N GLY A 288 -21.80 27.78 -16.27
CA GLY A 288 -22.31 26.71 -17.13
C GLY A 288 -22.59 25.43 -16.36
N ALA A 289 -21.70 25.05 -15.46
CA ALA A 289 -21.85 23.86 -14.61
C ALA A 289 -23.09 24.00 -13.72
N LEU A 290 -23.24 25.13 -13.03
CA LEU A 290 -24.41 25.39 -12.17
C LEU A 290 -25.73 25.38 -12.97
N ALA A 291 -25.77 25.96 -14.18
CA ALA A 291 -26.97 25.94 -15.03
C ALA A 291 -27.29 24.50 -15.49
N THR A 292 -26.25 23.70 -15.83
CA THR A 292 -26.45 22.31 -16.25
C THR A 292 -26.94 21.43 -15.08
N LEU A 293 -26.41 21.60 -13.86
CA LEU A 293 -26.89 20.92 -12.65
C LEU A 293 -28.35 21.33 -12.33
N GLU A 294 -28.68 22.60 -12.50
CA GLU A 294 -30.07 23.11 -12.32
C GLU A 294 -31.05 22.45 -13.30
N SER A 295 -30.62 22.19 -14.55
CA SER A 295 -31.45 21.45 -15.53
C SER A 295 -31.78 20.04 -15.04
N ILE A 296 -30.80 19.32 -14.42
CA ILE A 296 -31.09 18.01 -13.84
C ILE A 296 -32.14 18.14 -12.73
N ILE A 297 -31.96 19.09 -11.84
CA ILE A 297 -32.82 19.30 -10.67
C ILE A 297 -34.28 19.63 -11.09
N LEU A 298 -34.45 20.45 -12.11
CA LEU A 298 -35.78 20.92 -12.51
C LEU A 298 -36.47 19.99 -13.53
N GLU A 299 -35.72 19.42 -14.46
CA GLU A 299 -36.26 18.70 -15.61
C GLU A 299 -36.26 17.17 -15.41
N HIS A 300 -35.40 16.66 -14.49
CA HIS A 300 -35.22 15.22 -14.23
C HIS A 300 -35.45 14.85 -12.75
N PRO A 301 -36.61 15.13 -12.14
CA PRO A 301 -36.84 14.96 -10.70
C PRO A 301 -36.85 13.50 -10.20
N HIS A 302 -36.79 12.53 -11.11
CA HIS A 302 -36.74 11.09 -10.81
C HIS A 302 -35.41 10.46 -11.25
N SER A 303 -34.44 11.26 -11.61
CA SER A 303 -33.11 10.80 -12.03
C SER A 303 -32.34 10.19 -10.86
N PRO A 304 -31.60 9.08 -11.07
CA PRO A 304 -30.64 8.60 -10.09
C PRO A 304 -29.49 9.61 -9.85
N TRP A 305 -29.29 10.56 -10.75
CA TRP A 305 -28.29 11.61 -10.64
C TRP A 305 -28.80 12.88 -9.93
N LEU A 306 -30.07 12.91 -9.52
CA LEU A 306 -30.67 14.11 -8.91
C LEU A 306 -29.94 14.50 -7.61
N GLU A 307 -29.69 13.54 -6.74
CA GLU A 307 -29.03 13.78 -5.47
C GLU A 307 -27.57 14.21 -5.68
N HIS A 308 -26.87 13.59 -6.62
CA HIS A 308 -25.53 13.99 -7.03
C HIS A 308 -25.49 15.40 -7.63
N ALA A 309 -26.52 15.78 -8.37
CA ALA A 309 -26.61 17.14 -8.93
C ALA A 309 -26.78 18.20 -7.84
N TRP A 310 -27.53 17.91 -6.79
CA TRP A 310 -27.64 18.78 -5.61
C TRP A 310 -26.30 18.89 -4.88
N TYR A 311 -25.65 17.78 -4.62
CA TYR A 311 -24.33 17.74 -4.01
C TYR A 311 -23.31 18.60 -4.77
N GLU A 312 -23.15 18.34 -6.07
CA GLU A 312 -22.23 19.09 -6.91
C GLU A 312 -22.54 20.59 -6.97
N LYS A 313 -23.81 20.95 -6.95
CA LYS A 313 -24.25 22.35 -6.88
C LYS A 313 -23.81 23.02 -5.58
N VAL A 314 -24.01 22.37 -4.43
CA VAL A 314 -23.57 22.87 -3.12
C VAL A 314 -22.05 23.07 -3.10
N VAL A 315 -21.30 22.03 -3.47
CA VAL A 315 -19.83 22.07 -3.43
C VAL A 315 -19.26 23.10 -4.42
N THR A 316 -19.86 23.23 -5.61
CA THR A 316 -19.45 24.23 -6.60
C THR A 316 -19.66 25.66 -6.09
N LEU A 317 -20.81 25.96 -5.47
CA LEU A 317 -21.07 27.25 -4.85
C LEU A 317 -20.08 27.56 -3.72
N ALA A 318 -19.77 26.57 -2.89
CA ALA A 318 -18.79 26.72 -1.79
C ALA A 318 -17.37 27.02 -2.31
N ARG A 319 -16.90 26.27 -3.31
CA ARG A 319 -15.59 26.46 -3.94
C ARG A 319 -15.42 27.84 -4.59
N THR A 320 -16.50 28.43 -5.08
CA THR A 320 -16.48 29.76 -5.67
C THR A 320 -16.68 30.91 -4.65
N GLY A 321 -16.72 30.58 -3.36
CA GLY A 321 -16.86 31.54 -2.27
C GLY A 321 -18.32 31.98 -2.00
N SER A 322 -19.32 31.45 -2.72
CA SER A 322 -20.73 31.73 -2.53
C SER A 322 -21.35 30.92 -1.39
N VAL A 323 -20.71 30.94 -0.22
CA VAL A 323 -21.01 30.03 0.91
C VAL A 323 -22.43 30.16 1.41
N GLY A 324 -22.97 31.42 1.47
CA GLY A 324 -24.36 31.64 1.86
C GLY A 324 -25.35 30.91 0.94
N GLN A 325 -25.05 30.91 -0.37
CA GLN A 325 -25.88 30.18 -1.34
C GLN A 325 -25.64 28.66 -1.21
N ALA A 326 -24.41 28.21 -0.98
CA ALA A 326 -24.11 26.80 -0.74
C ALA A 326 -24.92 26.25 0.45
N VAL A 327 -24.89 26.92 1.58
CA VAL A 327 -25.66 26.54 2.78
C VAL A 327 -27.16 26.57 2.53
N GLN A 328 -27.66 27.56 1.78
CA GLN A 328 -29.08 27.62 1.41
C GLN A 328 -29.45 26.41 0.51
N THR A 329 -28.65 26.13 -0.52
CA THR A 329 -28.85 25.00 -1.42
C THR A 329 -28.76 23.65 -0.67
N TYR A 330 -27.84 23.53 0.29
CA TYR A 330 -27.78 22.39 1.18
C TYR A 330 -29.09 22.18 1.96
N ARG A 331 -29.66 23.23 2.55
CA ARG A 331 -30.93 23.13 3.28
C ARG A 331 -32.09 22.68 2.39
N GLU A 332 -32.12 23.13 1.14
CA GLU A 332 -33.08 22.67 0.15
C GLU A 332 -32.88 21.19 -0.17
N MET A 333 -31.61 20.74 -0.33
CA MET A 333 -31.24 19.33 -0.54
C MET A 333 -31.71 18.44 0.62
N VAL A 334 -31.42 18.82 1.87
CA VAL A 334 -31.87 18.09 3.07
C VAL A 334 -33.40 18.03 3.17
N GLY A 335 -34.09 19.08 2.77
CA GLY A 335 -35.56 19.08 2.71
C GLY A 335 -36.15 18.04 1.76
N LEU A 336 -35.39 17.66 0.73
CA LEU A 336 -35.76 16.62 -0.24
C LEU A 336 -35.21 15.24 0.12
N PHE A 337 -34.00 15.20 0.68
CA PHE A 337 -33.23 13.99 0.98
C PHE A 337 -32.72 14.03 2.44
N PRO A 338 -33.57 13.90 3.45
CA PRO A 338 -33.18 14.12 4.86
C PRO A 338 -32.17 13.08 5.37
N ASP A 339 -32.19 11.86 4.83
CA ASP A 339 -31.32 10.75 5.23
C ASP A 339 -30.15 10.53 4.26
N SER A 340 -29.82 11.53 3.43
CA SER A 340 -28.81 11.42 2.39
C SER A 340 -27.39 11.54 2.94
N ASP A 341 -26.56 10.54 2.68
CA ASP A 341 -25.12 10.60 2.92
C ASP A 341 -24.43 11.68 2.06
N LEU A 342 -24.92 11.91 0.84
CA LEU A 342 -24.41 12.99 -0.03
C LEU A 342 -24.74 14.38 0.52
N ALA A 343 -25.87 14.55 1.22
CA ALA A 343 -26.15 15.82 1.88
C ALA A 343 -25.19 16.05 3.06
N ALA A 344 -24.93 15.02 3.85
CA ALA A 344 -23.94 15.07 4.91
C ALA A 344 -22.55 15.40 4.36
N GLU A 345 -22.13 14.69 3.30
CA GLU A 345 -20.86 14.93 2.62
C GLU A 345 -20.75 16.36 2.05
N ALA A 346 -21.83 16.89 1.46
CA ALA A 346 -21.85 18.28 0.98
C ALA A 346 -21.57 19.28 2.10
N LEU A 347 -22.21 19.12 3.26
CA LEU A 347 -21.97 20.00 4.41
C LEU A 347 -20.57 19.86 4.97
N TRP A 348 -20.04 18.62 5.03
CA TRP A 348 -18.67 18.33 5.39
C TRP A 348 -17.66 19.07 4.49
N GLN A 349 -17.87 19.02 3.19
CA GLN A 349 -17.03 19.72 2.22
C GLN A 349 -17.10 21.25 2.39
N VAL A 350 -18.28 21.80 2.63
CA VAL A 350 -18.45 23.24 2.89
C VAL A 350 -17.70 23.65 4.16
N ALA A 351 -17.81 22.87 5.24
CA ALA A 351 -17.12 23.12 6.51
C ALA A 351 -15.58 23.09 6.33
N ASN A 352 -15.05 22.07 5.67
CA ASN A 352 -13.62 21.95 5.36
C ASN A 352 -13.10 23.11 4.50
N LEU A 353 -13.84 23.52 3.48
CA LEU A 353 -13.48 24.68 2.65
C LEU A 353 -13.45 25.97 3.47
N ARG A 354 -14.35 26.14 4.46
CA ARG A 354 -14.34 27.30 5.36
C ARG A 354 -13.17 27.29 6.33
N GLU A 355 -12.86 26.13 6.88
CA GLU A 355 -11.68 25.95 7.76
C GLU A 355 -10.39 26.26 7.00
N GLY A 356 -10.20 25.68 5.81
CA GLY A 356 -9.04 25.91 4.94
C GLY A 356 -8.90 27.36 4.47
N ALA A 357 -10.02 28.10 4.33
CA ALA A 357 -10.03 29.53 4.04
C ALA A 357 -9.78 30.41 5.28
N GLY A 358 -9.53 29.85 6.45
CA GLY A 358 -9.27 30.55 7.71
C GLY A 358 -10.54 31.10 8.41
N ALA A 359 -11.74 30.81 7.89
CA ALA A 359 -13.00 31.21 8.50
C ALA A 359 -13.46 30.21 9.59
N ARG A 360 -12.58 29.94 10.54
CA ARG A 360 -12.68 28.86 11.54
C ARG A 360 -13.98 28.89 12.35
N ALA A 361 -14.41 30.06 12.83
CA ALA A 361 -15.65 30.16 13.59
C ALA A 361 -16.88 29.72 12.77
N GLN A 362 -16.91 30.01 11.46
CA GLN A 362 -18.00 29.54 10.58
C GLN A 362 -17.90 28.04 10.35
N ALA A 363 -16.68 27.50 10.21
CA ALA A 363 -16.46 26.06 10.08
C ALA A 363 -16.94 25.30 11.31
N ALA A 364 -16.64 25.77 12.53
CA ALA A 364 -17.10 25.15 13.77
C ALA A 364 -18.64 25.05 13.85
N VAL A 365 -19.36 26.10 13.42
CA VAL A 365 -20.83 26.06 13.34
C VAL A 365 -21.30 24.99 12.36
N LEU A 366 -20.70 24.94 11.15
CA LEU A 366 -21.09 23.96 10.13
C LEU A 366 -20.78 22.52 10.55
N TYR A 367 -19.69 22.29 11.27
CA TYR A 367 -19.36 20.98 11.84
C TYR A 367 -20.38 20.51 12.88
N ARG A 368 -20.87 21.42 13.73
CA ARG A 368 -21.95 21.10 14.67
C ARG A 368 -23.28 20.88 13.97
N ASP A 369 -23.60 21.70 12.96
CA ASP A 369 -24.79 21.51 12.13
C ASP A 369 -24.76 20.13 11.44
N LEU A 370 -23.58 19.70 10.96
CA LEU A 370 -23.38 18.37 10.37
C LEU A 370 -23.70 17.26 11.38
N GLN A 371 -23.10 17.29 12.56
CA GLN A 371 -23.33 16.26 13.56
C GLN A 371 -24.79 16.23 14.02
N SER A 372 -25.41 17.37 14.26
CA SER A 372 -26.80 17.42 14.72
C SER A 372 -27.80 16.99 13.65
N GLY A 373 -27.51 17.29 12.37
CA GLY A 373 -28.35 16.91 11.24
C GLY A 373 -28.14 15.49 10.75
N HIS A 374 -26.92 15.01 10.83
CA HIS A 374 -26.49 13.69 10.29
C HIS A 374 -25.63 12.92 11.29
N PRO A 375 -26.15 12.53 12.47
CA PRO A 375 -25.37 11.90 13.52
C PRO A 375 -24.78 10.52 13.13
N GLY A 376 -25.36 9.85 12.13
CA GLY A 376 -24.87 8.56 11.60
C GLY A 376 -23.82 8.69 10.49
N PHE A 377 -23.50 9.91 10.06
CA PHE A 377 -22.50 10.12 9.00
C PHE A 377 -21.09 9.79 9.50
N GLU A 378 -20.27 9.16 8.65
CA GLU A 378 -18.94 8.66 9.01
C GLU A 378 -18.01 9.74 9.60
N HIS A 379 -18.12 11.00 9.16
CA HIS A 379 -17.33 12.13 9.66
C HIS A 379 -18.01 12.93 10.79
N ALA A 380 -19.17 12.49 11.31
CA ALA A 380 -19.87 13.25 12.36
C ALA A 380 -19.03 13.37 13.65
N GLY A 381 -18.32 12.30 14.05
CA GLY A 381 -17.37 12.36 15.16
C GLY A 381 -16.16 13.26 14.88
N GLU A 382 -15.60 13.21 13.67
CA GLU A 382 -14.52 14.12 13.27
C GLU A 382 -14.99 15.59 13.26
N ALA A 383 -16.20 15.86 12.86
CA ALA A 383 -16.77 17.20 12.86
C ALA A 383 -16.82 17.81 14.28
N LEU A 384 -17.27 17.06 15.28
CA LEU A 384 -17.19 17.48 16.68
C LEU A 384 -15.77 17.70 17.17
N TRP A 385 -14.86 16.80 16.80
CA TRP A 385 -13.44 16.95 17.11
C TRP A 385 -12.88 18.29 16.58
N ARG A 386 -13.12 18.58 15.30
CA ARG A 386 -12.65 19.81 14.65
C ARG A 386 -13.31 21.07 15.25
N ALA A 387 -14.62 21.00 15.53
CA ALA A 387 -15.32 22.10 16.19
C ALA A 387 -14.71 22.43 17.55
N GLY A 388 -14.49 21.40 18.40
CA GLY A 388 -13.86 21.57 19.70
C GLY A 388 -12.46 22.13 19.63
N LEU A 389 -11.63 21.66 18.67
CA LEU A 389 -10.26 22.16 18.49
C LEU A 389 -10.25 23.63 18.04
N ILE A 390 -11.16 24.02 17.14
CA ILE A 390 -11.33 25.41 16.70
C ILE A 390 -11.68 26.32 17.87
N ASP A 391 -12.64 25.90 18.72
CA ASP A 391 -13.08 26.68 19.88
C ASP A 391 -11.97 26.78 20.93
N TYR A 392 -11.26 25.69 21.21
CA TYR A 392 -10.12 25.69 22.11
C TYR A 392 -9.04 26.72 21.66
N LEU A 393 -8.69 26.70 20.37
CA LEU A 393 -7.74 27.65 19.79
C LEU A 393 -8.26 29.11 19.81
N ALA A 394 -9.59 29.28 19.82
CA ALA A 394 -10.25 30.60 19.97
C ALA A 394 -10.41 31.02 21.45
N GLN A 395 -9.96 30.20 22.41
CA GLN A 395 -10.12 30.36 23.86
C GLN A 395 -11.59 30.30 24.34
N ASP A 396 -12.48 29.70 23.55
CA ASP A 396 -13.82 29.32 23.96
C ASP A 396 -13.76 27.89 24.55
N LEU A 397 -13.34 27.84 25.83
CA LEU A 397 -13.10 26.57 26.50
C LEU A 397 -14.39 25.81 26.82
N ASP A 398 -15.49 26.53 27.05
CA ASP A 398 -16.81 25.93 27.29
C ASP A 398 -17.33 25.29 26.00
N GLY A 399 -17.27 25.99 24.86
CA GLY A 399 -17.65 25.45 23.57
C GLY A 399 -16.80 24.25 23.13
N ALA A 400 -15.50 24.25 23.46
CA ALA A 400 -14.61 23.11 23.23
C ALA A 400 -15.00 21.91 24.08
N ALA A 401 -15.26 22.12 25.38
CA ALA A 401 -15.67 21.07 26.32
C ALA A 401 -16.98 20.42 25.88
N ASP A 402 -18.00 21.23 25.51
CA ASP A 402 -19.29 20.74 25.05
C ASP A 402 -19.13 19.85 23.81
N ALA A 403 -18.38 20.30 22.79
CA ALA A 403 -18.19 19.53 21.56
C ALA A 403 -17.44 18.21 21.82
N TRP A 404 -16.41 18.21 22.67
CA TRP A 404 -15.65 17.01 22.98
C TRP A 404 -16.40 16.07 23.92
N GLN A 405 -17.27 16.57 24.81
CA GLN A 405 -18.15 15.74 25.63
C GLN A 405 -19.18 15.02 24.76
N ASP A 406 -19.84 15.74 23.84
CA ASP A 406 -20.76 15.14 22.88
C ASP A 406 -20.08 14.06 22.02
N LEU A 407 -18.83 14.28 21.62
CA LEU A 407 -18.04 13.30 20.90
C LEU A 407 -17.75 12.06 21.73
N ALA A 408 -17.28 12.23 22.97
CA ALA A 408 -16.94 11.13 23.85
C ALA A 408 -18.14 10.26 24.22
N ASP A 409 -19.31 10.90 24.42
CA ASP A 409 -20.54 10.20 24.82
C ASP A 409 -21.24 9.51 23.63
N THR A 410 -21.23 10.14 22.46
CA THR A 410 -22.00 9.65 21.31
C THR A 410 -21.19 8.71 20.40
N TYR A 411 -19.89 8.98 20.23
CA TYR A 411 -19.03 8.30 19.27
C TYR A 411 -17.87 7.55 19.95
N VAL A 412 -18.18 6.74 20.95
CA VAL A 412 -17.18 6.00 21.75
C VAL A 412 -16.18 5.17 20.91
N GLY A 413 -16.62 4.63 19.76
CA GLY A 413 -15.78 3.88 18.83
C GLY A 413 -15.02 4.72 17.80
N SER A 414 -15.21 6.04 17.80
CA SER A 414 -14.54 6.93 16.86
C SER A 414 -13.03 7.03 17.15
N PRO A 415 -12.17 7.10 16.12
CA PRO A 415 -10.74 7.36 16.30
C PRO A 415 -10.45 8.73 16.93
N PHE A 416 -11.44 9.62 17.03
CA PHE A 416 -11.33 10.95 17.65
C PHE A 416 -11.76 10.96 19.13
N SER A 417 -12.41 9.89 19.61
CA SER A 417 -12.88 9.77 20.99
C SER A 417 -11.73 9.86 21.99
N ALA A 418 -10.60 9.20 21.72
CA ALA A 418 -9.41 9.26 22.56
C ALA A 418 -8.89 10.71 22.71
N GLY A 419 -8.86 11.47 21.62
CA GLY A 419 -8.48 12.88 21.66
C GLY A 419 -9.45 13.73 22.50
N ALA A 420 -10.75 13.52 22.34
CA ALA A 420 -11.77 14.21 23.13
C ALA A 420 -11.60 13.99 24.63
N LEU A 421 -11.47 12.72 25.04
CA LEU A 421 -11.24 12.37 26.45
C LEU A 421 -9.94 12.97 27.00
N TYR A 422 -8.88 12.99 26.19
CA TYR A 422 -7.62 13.63 26.58
C TYR A 422 -7.77 15.11 26.87
N TRP A 423 -8.36 15.86 25.92
CA TRP A 423 -8.50 17.31 26.06
C TRP A 423 -9.51 17.71 27.12
N LEU A 424 -10.60 16.94 27.30
CA LEU A 424 -11.52 17.12 28.44
C LEU A 424 -10.78 16.97 29.77
N GLY A 425 -9.97 15.92 29.92
CA GLY A 425 -9.16 15.73 31.11
C GLY A 425 -8.13 16.86 31.33
N LYS A 426 -7.56 17.40 30.24
CA LYS A 426 -6.64 18.55 30.29
C LYS A 426 -7.39 19.83 30.74
N LEU A 427 -8.60 20.07 30.26
CA LEU A 427 -9.44 21.19 30.69
C LEU A 427 -9.84 21.07 32.17
N ALA A 428 -10.26 19.88 32.63
CA ALA A 428 -10.62 19.62 34.03
C ALA A 428 -9.43 19.78 34.98
N GLY A 429 -8.22 19.46 34.53
CA GLY A 429 -6.97 19.58 35.31
C GLY A 429 -6.38 20.97 35.39
N ALA A 430 -6.81 21.91 34.58
CA ALA A 430 -6.25 23.26 34.47
C ALA A 430 -6.41 24.14 35.74
N GLY A 431 -6.96 23.62 36.83
CA GLY A 431 -7.15 24.31 38.11
C GLY A 431 -6.96 23.45 39.35
N SER A 432 -6.63 22.17 39.25
CA SER A 432 -6.57 21.27 40.39
C SER A 432 -5.33 20.38 40.39
N SER A 433 -4.71 20.22 41.55
CA SER A 433 -3.67 19.23 41.83
C SER A 433 -4.23 17.82 42.06
N GLN A 434 -5.38 17.47 41.45
CA GLN A 434 -6.01 16.16 41.67
C GLN A 434 -5.42 15.11 40.73
N PRO A 435 -4.95 13.96 41.32
CA PRO A 435 -4.47 12.82 40.53
C PRO A 435 -5.60 12.03 39.85
N GLU A 436 -6.86 12.20 40.30
CA GLU A 436 -8.01 11.49 39.75
C GLU A 436 -8.69 12.34 38.69
N ASN A 437 -8.66 11.84 37.45
CA ASN A 437 -9.26 12.47 36.30
C ASN A 437 -10.07 11.41 35.53
N GLU A 438 -11.39 11.43 35.74
CA GLU A 438 -12.31 10.42 35.20
C GLU A 438 -12.19 10.29 33.67
N HIS A 439 -11.95 11.38 32.94
CA HIS A 439 -11.77 11.32 31.47
C HIS A 439 -10.47 10.58 31.09
N TRP A 440 -9.38 10.80 31.82
CA TRP A 440 -8.13 10.11 31.57
C TRP A 440 -8.15 8.65 32.03
N ASP A 441 -8.93 8.31 33.08
CA ASP A 441 -9.17 6.92 33.47
C ASP A 441 -9.95 6.17 32.39
N GLN A 442 -11.02 6.79 31.89
CA GLN A 442 -11.81 6.27 30.78
C GLN A 442 -10.95 6.13 29.50
N LEU A 443 -10.11 7.11 29.21
CA LEU A 443 -9.20 7.09 28.06
C LEU A 443 -8.24 5.90 28.10
N VAL A 444 -7.57 5.69 29.24
CA VAL A 444 -6.61 4.59 29.41
C VAL A 444 -7.30 3.23 29.35
N ASP A 445 -8.49 3.10 29.92
CA ASP A 445 -9.27 1.85 29.87
C ASP A 445 -9.72 1.52 28.45
N GLN A 446 -10.20 2.52 27.69
CA GLN A 446 -10.75 2.31 26.34
C GLN A 446 -9.68 2.26 25.26
N HIS A 447 -8.57 3.00 25.38
CA HIS A 447 -7.58 3.23 24.35
C HIS A 447 -6.12 3.13 24.85
N PRO A 448 -5.70 2.06 25.56
CA PRO A 448 -4.43 2.00 26.30
C PRO A 448 -3.17 2.23 25.46
N TYR A 449 -3.21 1.96 24.16
CA TYR A 449 -2.08 2.14 23.24
C TYR A 449 -2.20 3.40 22.35
N ASP A 450 -3.27 4.17 22.50
CA ASP A 450 -3.44 5.40 21.74
C ASP A 450 -2.50 6.50 22.25
N TRP A 451 -2.02 7.34 21.34
CA TRP A 451 -1.17 8.49 21.65
C TRP A 451 -1.65 9.30 22.85
N TYR A 452 -2.95 9.56 22.91
CA TYR A 452 -3.52 10.40 23.95
C TYR A 452 -3.52 9.73 25.34
N ALA A 453 -3.77 8.42 25.39
CA ALA A 453 -3.69 7.65 26.64
C ALA A 453 -2.25 7.61 27.15
N LEU A 454 -1.29 7.34 26.27
CA LEU A 454 0.13 7.34 26.60
C LEU A 454 0.59 8.72 27.08
N ARG A 455 0.08 9.78 26.46
CA ARG A 455 0.38 11.15 26.88
C ARG A 455 -0.24 11.50 28.23
N ALA A 456 -1.47 11.09 28.51
CA ALA A 456 -2.12 11.26 29.80
C ALA A 456 -1.38 10.53 30.93
N ALA A 457 -1.01 9.26 30.71
CA ALA A 457 -0.22 8.47 31.66
C ALA A 457 1.12 9.15 32.00
N GLN A 458 1.75 9.70 30.98
CA GLN A 458 3.03 10.39 31.08
C GLN A 458 2.94 11.70 31.88
N ILE A 459 1.88 12.51 31.66
CA ILE A 459 1.64 13.72 32.44
C ILE A 459 1.39 13.35 33.93
N ARG A 460 0.64 12.27 34.17
CA ARG A 460 0.37 11.77 35.55
C ARG A 460 1.63 11.30 36.26
N SER A 461 2.49 10.53 35.57
CA SER A 461 3.75 10.02 36.16
C SER A 461 4.84 11.09 36.29
N GLY A 462 4.69 12.22 35.59
CA GLY A 462 5.73 13.26 35.51
C GLY A 462 6.97 12.82 34.71
N THR A 463 6.87 11.72 33.96
CA THR A 463 7.97 11.24 33.10
C THR A 463 8.04 12.06 31.82
N PRO A 464 9.19 12.58 31.43
CA PRO A 464 9.32 13.34 30.17
C PRO A 464 9.26 12.42 28.94
N LEU A 465 8.72 12.93 27.83
CA LEU A 465 8.79 12.28 26.48
C LEU A 465 10.20 12.38 25.89
N THR A 466 11.23 12.34 26.74
CA THR A 466 12.61 12.55 26.33
C THR A 466 13.40 11.25 26.43
N GLY A 467 14.30 11.08 25.49
CA GLY A 467 15.50 10.27 25.58
C GLY A 467 15.29 8.79 25.83
N THR A 468 15.03 8.05 24.78
CA THR A 468 15.22 6.60 24.83
C THR A 468 16.71 6.31 24.73
N ARG A 469 17.31 5.97 25.86
CA ARG A 469 18.69 5.48 25.90
C ARG A 469 18.72 3.99 25.56
N PHE A 470 19.85 3.56 25.03
CA PHE A 470 20.08 2.13 24.81
C PHE A 470 19.88 1.34 26.09
N VAL A 471 18.96 0.41 26.07
CA VAL A 471 18.73 -0.52 27.17
C VAL A 471 19.47 -1.81 26.85
N THR A 472 20.37 -2.22 27.76
CA THR A 472 21.22 -3.41 27.59
C THR A 472 20.45 -4.73 27.77
N GLU A 473 19.17 -4.68 28.14
CA GLU A 473 18.37 -5.89 28.23
C GLU A 473 18.22 -6.55 26.87
N PRO A 474 18.49 -7.86 26.76
CA PRO A 474 18.30 -8.57 25.51
C PRO A 474 16.85 -8.41 25.08
N LEU A 475 16.65 -8.04 23.82
CA LEU A 475 15.32 -8.13 23.23
C LEU A 475 14.82 -9.55 23.41
N GLY A 476 13.64 -9.72 23.99
CA GLY A 476 13.04 -11.02 24.23
C GLY A 476 13.00 -11.85 22.94
N PRO A 477 12.93 -13.18 23.02
CA PRO A 477 13.03 -14.03 21.85
C PRO A 477 11.99 -13.61 20.81
N SER A 478 12.48 -13.26 19.63
CA SER A 478 11.64 -13.05 18.44
C SER A 478 10.98 -14.35 17.97
N HIS A 479 11.38 -15.50 18.52
CA HIS A 479 10.86 -16.82 18.21
C HIS A 479 9.84 -17.24 19.27
N TRP A 480 8.62 -17.36 18.85
CA TRP A 480 7.58 -18.12 19.49
C TRP A 480 7.55 -19.54 18.92
N GLU A 481 7.01 -20.49 19.65
CA GLU A 481 6.72 -21.79 19.06
C GLU A 481 5.55 -21.61 18.07
N ALA A 482 5.88 -21.50 16.78
CA ALA A 482 4.95 -21.13 15.73
C ALA A 482 3.67 -21.97 15.73
N ASN A 483 3.79 -23.28 15.97
CA ASN A 483 2.66 -24.21 16.00
C ASN A 483 1.69 -23.93 17.16
N GLU A 484 2.19 -23.58 18.34
CA GLU A 484 1.35 -23.25 19.50
C GLU A 484 0.66 -21.90 19.30
N ALA A 485 1.39 -20.91 18.81
CA ALA A 485 0.87 -19.59 18.52
C ALA A 485 -0.20 -19.62 17.40
N GLU A 486 0.01 -20.41 16.34
CA GLU A 486 -0.98 -20.64 15.29
C GLU A 486 -2.25 -21.28 15.86
N ALA A 487 -2.12 -22.30 16.68
CA ALA A 487 -3.26 -22.96 17.32
C ALA A 487 -4.06 -22.00 18.23
N GLN A 488 -3.38 -21.13 18.98
CA GLN A 488 -4.03 -20.10 19.80
C GLN A 488 -4.82 -19.09 18.94
N LEU A 489 -4.22 -18.60 17.85
CA LEU A 489 -4.90 -17.69 16.94
C LEU A 489 -6.12 -18.32 16.30
N LEU A 490 -6.00 -19.55 15.82
CA LEU A 490 -7.10 -20.28 15.21
C LEU A 490 -8.23 -20.56 16.20
N HIS A 491 -7.90 -20.87 17.45
CA HIS A 491 -8.91 -21.03 18.51
C HIS A 491 -9.66 -19.71 18.80
N TRP A 492 -8.95 -18.59 18.85
CA TRP A 492 -9.56 -17.27 19.00
C TRP A 492 -10.49 -16.92 17.81
N LEU A 493 -10.05 -17.21 16.57
CA LEU A 493 -10.87 -17.03 15.36
C LEU A 493 -12.18 -17.80 15.42
N ALA A 494 -12.13 -19.07 15.87
CA ALA A 494 -13.31 -19.90 16.03
C ALA A 494 -14.32 -19.36 17.04
N GLY A 495 -13.91 -18.47 17.94
CA GLY A 495 -14.77 -17.85 18.93
C GLY A 495 -15.75 -16.80 18.36
N TRP A 496 -15.46 -16.26 17.18
CA TRP A 496 -16.26 -15.19 16.56
C TRP A 496 -16.55 -15.41 15.06
N THR A 497 -16.06 -16.48 14.49
CA THR A 497 -16.39 -16.90 13.11
C THR A 497 -17.28 -18.15 13.16
N ASP A 498 -18.11 -18.38 12.14
CA ASP A 498 -18.97 -19.57 12.02
C ASP A 498 -18.18 -20.87 11.71
N VAL A 499 -16.87 -20.86 11.90
CA VAL A 499 -16.01 -22.03 11.64
C VAL A 499 -16.11 -23.01 12.81
N PRO A 500 -16.52 -24.29 12.55
CA PRO A 500 -16.59 -25.28 13.62
C PRO A 500 -15.23 -25.48 14.31
N THR A 501 -15.22 -25.52 15.63
CA THR A 501 -14.00 -25.72 16.44
C THR A 501 -13.27 -27.03 16.07
N SER A 502 -13.99 -28.03 15.56
CA SER A 502 -13.40 -29.28 15.05
C SER A 502 -12.55 -29.09 13.79
N THR A 503 -12.84 -28.07 12.99
CA THR A 503 -12.06 -27.70 11.78
C THR A 503 -10.77 -26.93 12.15
N VAL A 504 -10.79 -26.27 13.29
CA VAL A 504 -9.67 -25.45 13.80
C VAL A 504 -8.62 -26.29 14.55
N THR A 505 -9.03 -27.43 15.13
CA THR A 505 -8.16 -28.34 15.89
C THR A 505 -7.32 -29.28 15.04
N ALA A 506 -7.56 -29.31 13.71
CA ALA A 506 -6.75 -30.06 12.76
C ALA A 506 -5.92 -29.09 11.88
N PRO A 507 -4.75 -28.63 12.34
CA PRO A 507 -3.89 -27.70 11.58
C PRO A 507 -3.58 -28.19 10.17
N ALA A 508 -3.52 -29.52 9.98
CA ALA A 508 -3.17 -30.14 8.72
C ALA A 508 -4.20 -29.95 7.59
N ASP A 509 -5.51 -29.89 7.91
CA ASP A 509 -6.55 -29.91 6.87
C ASP A 509 -6.76 -28.54 6.19
N LEU A 510 -6.59 -27.46 6.93
CA LEU A 510 -6.75 -26.11 6.38
C LEU A 510 -5.46 -25.59 5.72
N THR A 511 -4.28 -25.96 6.25
CA THR A 511 -3.00 -25.77 5.57
C THR A 511 -3.02 -26.56 4.24
N ALA A 512 -3.53 -27.78 4.24
CA ALA A 512 -3.66 -28.60 3.03
C ALA A 512 -4.56 -27.96 1.97
N THR A 513 -5.61 -27.23 2.36
CA THR A 513 -6.49 -26.55 1.39
C THR A 513 -5.83 -25.31 0.78
N LEU A 514 -5.11 -24.51 1.58
CA LEU A 514 -4.32 -23.39 1.07
C LEU A 514 -3.10 -23.89 0.27
N ASP A 515 -2.46 -24.98 0.73
CA ASP A 515 -1.31 -25.58 0.05
C ASP A 515 -1.66 -26.16 -1.32
N GLN A 516 -2.92 -26.47 -1.58
CA GLN A 516 -3.41 -26.94 -2.89
C GLN A 516 -3.67 -25.77 -3.86
N GLN A 517 -3.66 -24.52 -3.40
CA GLN A 517 -3.82 -23.36 -4.30
C GLN A 517 -2.59 -23.21 -5.21
N PRO A 518 -2.74 -23.20 -6.53
CA PRO A 518 -1.61 -23.13 -7.47
C PRO A 518 -0.73 -21.88 -7.24
N ARG A 519 -1.34 -20.73 -6.89
CA ARG A 519 -0.61 -19.49 -6.61
C ARG A 519 0.25 -19.59 -5.34
N LEU A 520 -0.22 -20.25 -4.29
CA LEU A 520 0.56 -20.39 -3.06
C LEU A 520 1.73 -21.38 -3.25
N GLN A 521 1.49 -22.48 -4.01
CA GLN A 521 2.57 -23.37 -4.41
C GLN A 521 3.64 -22.63 -5.24
N ARG A 522 3.19 -21.80 -6.16
CA ARG A 522 4.09 -20.94 -6.96
C ARG A 522 4.85 -19.96 -6.09
N THR A 523 4.19 -19.28 -5.16
CA THR A 523 4.84 -18.38 -4.18
C THR A 523 5.96 -19.09 -3.44
N ARG A 524 5.71 -20.29 -2.90
CA ARG A 524 6.74 -21.10 -2.20
C ARG A 524 7.90 -21.43 -3.11
N ALA A 525 7.62 -21.93 -4.29
CA ALA A 525 8.65 -22.30 -5.26
C ALA A 525 9.51 -21.10 -5.68
N LEU A 526 8.90 -19.91 -5.84
CA LEU A 526 9.61 -18.65 -6.12
C LEU A 526 10.51 -18.26 -4.93
N LEU A 527 10.01 -18.31 -3.69
CA LEU A 527 10.82 -18.03 -2.49
C LEU A 527 11.98 -19.02 -2.35
N GLU A 528 11.67 -20.30 -2.49
CA GLU A 528 12.69 -21.37 -2.46
C GLU A 528 13.71 -21.21 -3.58
N SER A 529 13.33 -20.62 -4.70
CA SER A 529 14.21 -20.31 -5.82
C SER A 529 14.93 -18.96 -5.67
N GLY A 530 14.78 -18.24 -4.57
CA GLY A 530 15.40 -16.92 -4.35
C GLY A 530 14.84 -15.80 -5.25
N LEU A 531 13.70 -16.03 -5.91
CA LEU A 531 12.98 -15.08 -6.75
C LEU A 531 12.01 -14.28 -5.86
N ARG A 532 12.58 -13.47 -4.93
CA ARG A 532 11.82 -12.81 -3.89
C ARG A 532 10.83 -11.76 -4.42
N GLU A 533 11.21 -10.99 -5.43
CA GLU A 533 10.35 -9.96 -6.02
C GLU A 533 9.12 -10.58 -6.70
N GLU A 534 9.35 -11.63 -7.48
CA GLU A 534 8.29 -12.39 -8.14
C GLU A 534 7.39 -13.09 -7.10
N ALA A 535 7.99 -13.60 -6.02
CA ALA A 535 7.26 -14.20 -4.92
C ALA A 535 6.37 -13.18 -4.17
N ILE A 536 6.87 -11.96 -3.94
CA ILE A 536 6.08 -10.87 -3.34
C ILE A 536 4.89 -10.54 -4.23
N ALA A 537 5.10 -10.37 -5.54
CA ALA A 537 4.04 -10.07 -6.48
C ALA A 537 2.94 -11.16 -6.50
N GLU A 538 3.35 -12.44 -6.46
CA GLU A 538 2.39 -13.56 -6.39
C GLU A 538 1.68 -13.61 -5.02
N SER A 539 2.40 -13.32 -3.92
CA SER A 539 1.86 -13.25 -2.56
C SER A 539 0.82 -12.15 -2.39
N GLU A 540 1.01 -11.00 -3.00
CA GLU A 540 0.02 -9.90 -2.99
C GLU A 540 -1.30 -10.34 -3.63
N ARG A 541 -1.26 -11.13 -4.71
CA ARG A 541 -2.46 -11.68 -5.34
C ARG A 541 -3.15 -12.73 -4.46
N VAL A 542 -2.35 -13.57 -3.77
CA VAL A 542 -2.88 -14.54 -2.80
C VAL A 542 -3.57 -13.81 -1.65
N LEU A 543 -2.93 -12.79 -1.09
CA LEU A 543 -3.49 -11.98 -0.01
C LEU A 543 -4.78 -11.25 -0.45
N SER A 544 -4.78 -10.65 -1.64
CA SER A 544 -5.95 -9.97 -2.18
C SER A 544 -7.16 -10.91 -2.33
N ALA A 545 -6.93 -12.14 -2.77
CA ALA A 545 -7.99 -13.15 -2.90
C ALA A 545 -8.56 -13.61 -1.54
N ALA A 546 -7.79 -13.46 -0.47
CA ALA A 546 -8.15 -13.85 0.90
C ALA A 546 -8.61 -12.66 1.77
N TRP A 547 -8.75 -11.45 1.20
CA TRP A 547 -8.87 -10.20 1.95
C TRP A 547 -10.02 -10.14 2.95
N ASP A 548 -11.13 -10.83 2.65
CA ASP A 548 -12.33 -10.86 3.49
C ASP A 548 -12.56 -12.24 4.15
N ASP A 549 -11.55 -13.13 4.13
CA ASP A 549 -11.59 -14.44 4.77
C ASP A 549 -10.68 -14.45 6.02
N PRO A 550 -11.26 -14.34 7.26
CA PRO A 550 -10.48 -14.27 8.48
C PRO A 550 -9.56 -15.48 8.70
N LEU A 551 -10.02 -16.66 8.30
CA LEU A 551 -9.27 -17.90 8.50
C LEU A 551 -8.08 -18.00 7.55
N ALA A 552 -8.29 -17.66 6.29
CA ALA A 552 -7.23 -17.58 5.30
C ALA A 552 -6.20 -16.51 5.69
N LEU A 553 -6.65 -15.32 6.13
CA LEU A 553 -5.77 -14.24 6.60
C LEU A 553 -4.89 -14.69 7.77
N GLY A 554 -5.46 -15.36 8.79
CA GLY A 554 -4.71 -15.85 9.93
C GLY A 554 -3.57 -16.79 9.53
N ARG A 555 -3.82 -17.71 8.59
CA ARG A 555 -2.84 -18.66 8.07
C ARG A 555 -1.79 -18.03 7.18
N LEU A 556 -2.22 -17.12 6.31
CA LEU A 556 -1.30 -16.37 5.46
C LEU A 556 -0.37 -15.50 6.29
N ALA A 557 -0.86 -14.92 7.40
CA ALA A 557 -0.02 -14.14 8.31
C ALA A 557 1.16 -14.98 8.87
N PHE A 558 0.88 -16.21 9.31
CA PHE A 558 1.93 -17.14 9.76
C PHE A 558 2.83 -17.60 8.63
N PHE A 559 2.25 -17.97 7.48
CA PHE A 559 3.05 -18.37 6.31
C PHE A 559 4.03 -17.26 5.91
N PHE A 560 3.54 -16.04 5.73
CA PHE A 560 4.37 -14.91 5.33
C PHE A 560 5.43 -14.57 6.39
N HIS A 561 5.06 -14.61 7.67
CA HIS A 561 6.02 -14.40 8.75
C HIS A 561 7.15 -15.45 8.74
N GLY A 562 6.81 -16.72 8.55
CA GLY A 562 7.79 -17.81 8.46
C GLY A 562 8.69 -17.77 7.22
N GLN A 563 8.33 -16.94 6.22
CA GLN A 563 9.12 -16.71 5.01
C GLN A 563 9.84 -15.34 5.00
N ASP A 564 9.93 -14.67 6.13
CA ASP A 564 10.49 -13.31 6.26
C ASP A 564 9.80 -12.26 5.36
N LEU A 565 8.53 -12.49 5.01
CA LEU A 565 7.66 -11.56 4.29
C LEU A 565 6.84 -10.72 5.29
N TYR A 566 7.55 -9.99 6.15
CA TYR A 566 6.96 -9.30 7.32
C TYR A 566 5.89 -8.29 6.96
N ARG A 567 6.03 -7.58 5.84
CA ARG A 567 5.02 -6.65 5.34
C ARG A 567 3.69 -7.34 5.06
N LEU A 568 3.71 -8.49 4.41
CA LEU A 568 2.51 -9.25 4.08
C LEU A 568 1.90 -9.89 5.33
N ALA A 569 2.74 -10.39 6.24
CA ALA A 569 2.31 -10.93 7.53
C ALA A 569 1.59 -9.86 8.36
N ALA A 570 2.18 -8.67 8.49
CA ALA A 570 1.59 -7.56 9.23
C ALA A 570 0.27 -7.07 8.59
N ARG A 571 0.21 -6.95 7.26
CA ARG A 571 -1.02 -6.57 6.56
C ARG A 571 -2.14 -7.58 6.75
N SER A 572 -1.82 -8.88 6.71
CA SER A 572 -2.80 -9.95 6.99
C SER A 572 -3.32 -9.85 8.42
N ALA A 573 -2.43 -9.63 9.41
CA ALA A 573 -2.80 -9.52 10.81
C ALA A 573 -3.60 -8.24 11.12
N ILE A 574 -3.25 -7.12 10.51
CA ILE A 574 -4.00 -5.85 10.64
C ILE A 574 -5.41 -6.01 10.06
N ARG A 575 -5.51 -6.57 8.84
CA ARG A 575 -6.82 -6.81 8.23
C ARG A 575 -7.69 -7.74 9.06
N LEU A 576 -7.09 -8.77 9.63
CA LEU A 576 -7.78 -9.69 10.52
C LEU A 576 -8.34 -8.98 11.77
N ALA A 577 -7.57 -8.05 12.36
CA ALA A 577 -8.05 -7.23 13.47
C ALA A 577 -9.20 -6.28 13.08
N GLU A 578 -9.19 -5.75 11.85
CA GLU A 578 -10.28 -4.91 11.31
C GLU A 578 -11.59 -5.70 11.10
N LEU A 579 -11.48 -6.98 10.73
CA LEU A 579 -12.64 -7.85 10.53
C LEU A 579 -13.26 -8.34 11.85
N TRP A 580 -12.51 -8.24 12.96
CA TRP A 580 -13.01 -8.70 14.25
C TRP A 580 -14.15 -7.78 14.76
N PRO A 581 -15.31 -8.35 15.16
CA PRO A 581 -16.48 -7.55 15.54
C PRO A 581 -16.27 -6.60 16.73
N GLU A 582 -15.38 -6.96 17.66
CA GLU A 582 -15.02 -6.11 18.79
C GLU A 582 -14.01 -5.01 18.40
N GLY A 583 -13.31 -5.16 17.26
CA GLY A 583 -12.49 -4.15 16.58
C GLY A 583 -11.33 -3.54 17.38
N ARG A 584 -10.97 -4.10 18.55
CA ARG A 584 -9.98 -3.53 19.45
C ARG A 584 -8.75 -4.42 19.54
N LEU A 585 -7.63 -3.94 19.02
CA LEU A 585 -6.31 -4.59 19.14
C LEU A 585 -5.95 -4.93 20.60
N ASN A 586 -6.43 -4.17 21.57
CA ASN A 586 -6.12 -4.34 23.00
C ASN A 586 -6.54 -5.70 23.57
N ASN A 587 -7.63 -6.27 23.05
CA ASN A 587 -8.14 -7.57 23.46
C ASN A 587 -7.70 -8.71 22.52
N ALA A 588 -6.93 -8.36 21.49
CA ALA A 588 -6.42 -9.34 20.54
C ALA A 588 -5.37 -10.25 21.20
N PRO A 589 -5.28 -11.53 20.80
CA PRO A 589 -4.23 -12.41 21.28
C PRO A 589 -2.84 -11.81 20.99
N GLN A 590 -1.92 -11.97 21.95
CA GLN A 590 -0.53 -11.51 21.75
C GLN A 590 0.10 -12.03 20.45
N THR A 591 -0.32 -13.20 20.02
CA THR A 591 0.05 -13.79 18.73
C THR A 591 -0.29 -12.88 17.54
N LEU A 592 -1.52 -12.32 17.52
CA LEU A 592 -1.94 -11.42 16.46
C LEU A 592 -1.15 -10.10 16.50
N LEU A 593 -0.93 -9.57 17.71
CA LEU A 593 -0.11 -8.38 17.89
C LEU A 593 1.33 -8.59 17.41
N ARG A 594 1.96 -9.74 17.69
CA ARG A 594 3.32 -10.04 17.23
C ARG A 594 3.41 -10.20 15.72
N LEU A 595 2.36 -10.71 15.06
CA LEU A 595 2.27 -10.73 13.59
C LEU A 595 2.12 -9.32 13.01
N ALA A 596 1.33 -8.45 13.66
CA ALA A 596 1.14 -7.07 13.26
C ALA A 596 2.35 -6.17 13.57
N TYR A 597 3.12 -6.52 14.62
CA TYR A 597 4.32 -5.82 15.08
C TYR A 597 5.53 -6.78 15.11
N PRO A 598 5.98 -7.27 13.96
CA PRO A 598 7.10 -8.19 13.90
C PRO A 598 8.40 -7.50 14.32
N LEU A 599 9.28 -8.24 15.00
CA LEU A 599 10.60 -7.77 15.37
C LEU A 599 11.65 -8.46 14.49
N ALA A 600 11.95 -7.85 13.35
CA ALA A 600 12.91 -8.36 12.37
C ALA A 600 14.26 -7.64 12.48
N TYR A 601 15.31 -8.21 11.90
CA TYR A 601 16.68 -7.64 11.87
C TYR A 601 17.22 -7.23 13.24
N THR A 602 16.92 -8.01 14.29
CA THR A 602 17.24 -7.69 15.69
C THR A 602 18.73 -7.45 15.94
N ASP A 603 19.60 -8.14 15.22
CA ASP A 603 21.05 -7.96 15.27
C ASP A 603 21.49 -6.59 14.72
N LEU A 604 20.90 -6.13 13.62
CA LEU A 604 21.14 -4.79 13.06
C LEU A 604 20.60 -3.70 13.96
N LEU A 605 19.34 -3.85 14.39
CA LEU A 605 18.68 -2.89 15.27
C LEU A 605 19.48 -2.71 16.55
N SER A 606 19.87 -3.80 17.21
CA SER A 606 20.65 -3.75 18.46
C SER A 606 22.03 -3.16 18.25
N ALA A 607 22.74 -3.50 17.16
CA ALA A 607 24.06 -2.99 16.89
C ALA A 607 24.07 -1.47 16.62
N GLU A 608 23.15 -0.98 15.79
CA GLU A 608 23.06 0.44 15.47
C GLU A 608 22.48 1.26 16.64
N ALA A 609 21.55 0.70 17.39
CA ALA A 609 21.01 1.32 18.59
C ALA A 609 22.10 1.49 19.67
N GLN A 610 22.90 0.44 19.94
CA GLN A 610 24.03 0.49 20.88
C GLN A 610 25.08 1.53 20.47
N LYS A 611 25.42 1.58 19.19
CA LYS A 611 26.41 2.50 18.64
C LYS A 611 26.00 3.99 18.83
N ARG A 612 24.70 4.25 18.96
CA ARG A 612 24.13 5.62 18.96
C ARG A 612 23.40 6.00 20.25
N ASP A 613 23.47 5.17 21.27
CA ASP A 613 22.69 5.32 22.52
C ASP A 613 21.19 5.53 22.27
N LEU A 614 20.63 4.72 21.37
CA LEU A 614 19.22 4.75 20.94
C LEU A 614 18.50 3.47 21.39
N ASP A 615 17.20 3.56 21.71
CA ASP A 615 16.40 2.38 21.98
C ASP A 615 16.15 1.58 20.69
N PRO A 616 16.51 0.28 20.63
CA PRO A 616 16.28 -0.55 19.44
C PRO A 616 14.78 -0.75 19.12
N LEU A 617 13.88 -0.67 20.10
CA LEU A 617 12.44 -0.79 19.87
C LEU A 617 11.84 0.47 19.26
N LEU A 618 12.38 1.67 19.57
CA LEU A 618 11.99 2.89 18.87
C LEU A 618 12.41 2.83 17.39
N LEU A 619 13.61 2.31 17.13
CA LEU A 619 14.07 2.11 15.75
C LEU A 619 13.22 1.05 15.02
N ALA A 620 12.82 -0.01 15.71
CA ALA A 620 11.90 -1.01 15.17
C ALA A 620 10.53 -0.42 14.82
N ALA A 621 9.98 0.41 15.72
CA ALA A 621 8.69 1.10 15.49
C ALA A 621 8.76 2.06 14.28
N LEU A 622 9.86 2.80 14.14
CA LEU A 622 10.12 3.64 12.98
C LEU A 622 10.12 2.82 11.67
N ILE A 623 10.93 1.77 11.61
CA ILE A 623 11.06 0.92 10.41
C ILE A 623 9.75 0.22 10.08
N ARG A 624 9.00 -0.23 11.10
CA ARG A 624 7.67 -0.77 10.89
C ARG A 624 6.74 0.25 10.22
N GLN A 625 6.72 1.48 10.69
CA GLN A 625 5.86 2.53 10.11
C GLN A 625 6.31 2.92 8.70
N GLU A 626 7.60 2.90 8.41
CA GLU A 626 8.16 3.28 7.12
C GLU A 626 7.96 2.21 6.03
N SER A 627 8.23 0.94 6.34
CA SER A 627 8.28 -0.12 5.32
C SER A 627 7.58 -1.43 5.70
N LEU A 628 7.07 -1.56 6.92
CA LEU A 628 6.67 -2.86 7.50
C LEU A 628 7.79 -3.91 7.35
N PHE A 629 9.03 -3.50 7.53
CA PHE A 629 10.25 -4.32 7.38
C PHE A 629 10.46 -4.90 5.96
N GLU A 630 9.93 -4.24 4.91
CA GLU A 630 10.20 -4.64 3.52
C GLU A 630 11.44 -3.91 2.98
N PRO A 631 12.56 -4.63 2.73
CA PRO A 631 13.80 -4.01 2.27
C PRO A 631 13.70 -3.35 0.89
N SER A 632 12.86 -3.89 0.02
CA SER A 632 12.66 -3.39 -1.34
C SER A 632 11.61 -2.28 -1.44
N ALA A 633 11.10 -1.78 -0.30
CA ALA A 633 10.09 -0.74 -0.30
C ALA A 633 10.59 0.56 -0.96
N GLU A 634 9.77 1.11 -1.86
CA GLU A 634 9.94 2.42 -2.44
C GLU A 634 8.62 3.19 -2.35
N SER A 635 8.67 4.41 -1.84
CA SER A 635 7.48 5.27 -1.77
C SER A 635 7.21 5.95 -3.11
N TRP A 636 6.01 6.45 -3.31
CA TRP A 636 5.67 7.27 -4.48
C TRP A 636 6.57 8.50 -4.65
N ALA A 637 7.16 9.01 -3.56
CA ALA A 637 8.10 10.13 -3.57
C ALA A 637 9.56 9.68 -3.81
N GLY A 638 9.83 8.36 -3.91
CA GLY A 638 11.14 7.79 -4.15
C GLY A 638 11.99 7.60 -2.89
N ALA A 639 11.39 7.56 -1.69
CA ALA A 639 12.08 7.14 -0.47
C ALA A 639 12.27 5.61 -0.50
N ARG A 640 13.42 5.09 -0.01
CA ARG A 640 13.85 3.71 -0.26
C ARG A 640 14.22 2.94 1.00
N GLY A 641 13.97 1.63 0.96
CA GLY A 641 14.44 0.64 1.91
C GLY A 641 13.70 0.63 3.23
N LEU A 642 14.26 -0.06 4.22
CA LEU A 642 13.64 -0.27 5.53
C LEU A 642 13.27 1.03 6.24
N SER A 643 14.14 2.02 6.21
CA SER A 643 13.99 3.30 6.90
C SER A 643 13.46 4.42 6.01
N GLN A 644 13.08 4.12 4.77
CA GLN A 644 12.50 5.05 3.79
C GLN A 644 13.27 6.37 3.66
N VAL A 645 14.59 6.25 3.52
CA VAL A 645 15.46 7.43 3.35
C VAL A 645 15.41 7.91 1.91
N MET A 646 15.20 9.21 1.72
CA MET A 646 15.29 9.84 0.39
C MET A 646 16.71 9.74 -0.16
N PRO A 647 16.92 9.41 -1.47
CA PRO A 647 18.25 9.28 -2.06
C PRO A 647 19.18 10.48 -1.82
N ALA A 648 18.65 11.70 -1.89
CA ALA A 648 19.43 12.91 -1.62
C ALA A 648 19.88 12.97 -0.16
N THR A 649 19.01 12.62 0.80
CA THR A 649 19.33 12.53 2.23
C THR A 649 20.35 11.41 2.46
N GLY A 650 20.15 10.24 1.85
CA GLY A 650 21.07 9.11 1.94
C GLY A 650 22.50 9.46 1.55
N ARG A 651 22.68 10.14 0.41
CA ARG A 651 24.00 10.64 -0.03
C ARG A 651 24.64 11.60 0.98
N GLN A 652 23.86 12.45 1.64
CA GLN A 652 24.37 13.36 2.65
C GLN A 652 24.79 12.61 3.91
N LEU A 653 23.95 11.70 4.41
CA LEU A 653 24.24 10.92 5.60
C LEU A 653 25.43 9.98 5.38
N ALA A 654 25.50 9.31 4.23
CA ALA A 654 26.61 8.43 3.85
C ALA A 654 27.96 9.16 3.85
N ARG A 655 28.01 10.39 3.33
CA ARG A 655 29.21 11.24 3.39
C ARG A 655 29.63 11.56 4.82
N HIS A 656 28.68 11.90 5.71
CA HIS A 656 28.97 12.16 7.12
C HIS A 656 29.49 10.92 7.85
N LEU A 657 29.04 9.72 7.44
CA LEU A 657 29.51 8.46 7.99
C LEU A 657 30.78 7.90 7.33
N GLY A 658 31.32 8.60 6.30
CA GLY A 658 32.53 8.17 5.59
C GLY A 658 32.33 6.94 4.70
N MET A 659 31.12 6.71 4.20
CA MET A 659 30.82 5.61 3.26
C MET A 659 31.28 5.99 1.85
N GLU A 660 32.51 5.66 1.49
CA GLU A 660 33.14 6.10 0.22
C GLU A 660 32.50 5.45 -1.02
N ASP A 661 32.07 4.18 -0.91
CA ASP A 661 31.50 3.37 -2.01
C ASP A 661 29.95 3.42 -2.05
N TYR A 662 29.29 4.36 -1.38
CA TYR A 662 27.83 4.41 -1.29
C TYR A 662 27.17 4.72 -2.64
N ALA A 663 26.22 3.88 -3.04
CA ALA A 663 25.28 4.09 -4.13
C ALA A 663 23.85 4.24 -3.60
N GLU A 664 22.97 4.90 -4.35
CA GLU A 664 21.57 5.12 -3.91
C GLU A 664 20.78 3.82 -3.71
N ASP A 665 21.09 2.79 -4.51
CA ASP A 665 20.46 1.47 -4.42
C ASP A 665 20.93 0.69 -3.18
N ASP A 666 21.99 1.12 -2.50
CA ASP A 666 22.38 0.54 -1.22
C ASP A 666 21.33 0.79 -0.12
N LEU A 667 20.42 1.75 -0.30
CA LEU A 667 19.28 1.96 0.58
C LEU A 667 18.35 0.75 0.67
N TYR A 668 18.32 -0.12 -0.34
CA TYR A 668 17.58 -1.39 -0.30
C TYR A 668 18.31 -2.48 0.49
N ARG A 669 19.58 -2.28 0.86
CA ARG A 669 20.33 -3.20 1.70
C ARG A 669 20.00 -2.97 3.17
N PRO A 670 19.49 -3.98 3.90
CA PRO A 670 19.04 -3.79 5.29
C PRO A 670 20.05 -3.09 6.18
N HIS A 671 21.33 -3.51 6.17
CA HIS A 671 22.37 -2.91 7.04
C HIS A 671 22.60 -1.43 6.73
N VAL A 672 22.59 -1.02 5.45
CA VAL A 672 22.77 0.40 5.06
C VAL A 672 21.55 1.21 5.46
N SER A 673 20.35 0.70 5.15
CA SER A 673 19.10 1.39 5.45
C SER A 673 18.92 1.60 6.95
N VAL A 674 19.20 0.58 7.78
CA VAL A 674 19.12 0.68 9.24
C VAL A 674 20.19 1.64 9.78
N GLU A 675 21.44 1.58 9.28
CA GLU A 675 22.51 2.46 9.73
C GLU A 675 22.20 3.92 9.43
N LEU A 676 21.75 4.23 8.20
CA LEU A 676 21.40 5.61 7.80
C LEU A 676 20.15 6.12 8.52
N GLY A 677 19.12 5.27 8.68
CA GLY A 677 17.90 5.62 9.40
C GLY A 677 18.16 5.90 10.89
N ALA A 678 18.94 5.05 11.56
CA ALA A 678 19.31 5.23 12.95
C ALA A 678 20.16 6.50 13.15
N TYR A 679 21.11 6.75 12.25
CA TYR A 679 21.92 7.98 12.29
C TYR A 679 21.05 9.23 12.09
N TYR A 680 20.13 9.20 11.16
CA TYR A 680 19.24 10.34 10.91
C TYR A 680 18.32 10.61 12.10
N LEU A 681 17.67 9.56 12.66
CA LEU A 681 16.81 9.68 13.85
C LEU A 681 17.58 10.25 15.03
N THR A 682 18.79 9.73 15.32
CA THR A 682 19.63 10.21 16.41
C THR A 682 20.03 11.68 16.22
N THR A 683 20.36 12.08 14.99
CA THR A 683 20.66 13.48 14.65
C THR A 683 19.46 14.38 14.93
N LEU A 684 18.26 13.95 14.59
CA LEU A 684 17.03 14.72 14.83
C LEU A 684 16.70 14.80 16.32
N LEU A 685 16.89 13.73 17.09
CA LEU A 685 16.75 13.75 18.55
C LEU A 685 17.68 14.81 19.16
N GLN A 686 18.96 14.84 18.77
CA GLN A 686 19.91 15.86 19.24
C GLN A 686 19.50 17.29 18.85
N VAL A 687 18.93 17.49 17.65
CA VAL A 687 18.47 18.81 17.16
C VAL A 687 17.27 19.33 17.94
N PHE A 688 16.44 18.42 18.47
CA PHE A 688 15.18 18.75 19.15
C PHE A 688 15.18 18.35 20.64
N ASP A 689 16.34 18.45 21.31
CA ASP A 689 16.50 18.26 22.75
C ASP A 689 15.93 16.94 23.26
N ASP A 690 16.17 15.85 22.52
CA ASP A 690 15.71 14.49 22.76
C ASP A 690 14.17 14.33 22.86
N GLN A 691 13.40 15.29 22.36
CA GLN A 691 11.94 15.18 22.30
C GLN A 691 11.51 14.24 21.18
N ILE A 692 11.14 12.99 21.53
CA ILE A 692 10.80 11.94 20.56
C ILE A 692 9.72 12.38 19.59
N PRO A 693 8.55 12.91 20.01
CA PRO A 693 7.49 13.26 19.06
C PRO A 693 7.93 14.34 18.06
N VAL A 694 8.73 15.30 18.51
CA VAL A 694 9.25 16.38 17.64
C VAL A 694 10.26 15.83 16.63
N ALA A 695 11.16 14.93 17.09
CA ALA A 695 12.11 14.26 16.21
C ALA A 695 11.43 13.37 15.17
N LEU A 696 10.36 12.64 15.54
CA LEU A 696 9.56 11.83 14.62
C LEU A 696 8.82 12.68 13.58
N ALA A 697 8.24 13.81 14.00
CA ALA A 697 7.65 14.77 13.07
C ALA A 697 8.70 15.35 12.09
N ALA A 698 9.94 15.55 12.56
CA ALA A 698 11.04 16.02 11.73
C ALA A 698 11.59 14.96 10.78
N TYR A 699 11.53 13.69 11.16
CA TYR A 699 11.92 12.58 10.30
C TYR A 699 11.08 12.53 9.02
N ASN A 700 9.75 12.60 9.17
CA ASN A 700 8.82 12.58 8.04
C ASN A 700 8.66 13.96 7.37
N GLY A 701 8.40 15.02 8.15
CA GLY A 701 8.06 16.35 7.63
C GLY A 701 9.27 17.27 7.35
N GLY A 702 10.46 16.84 7.76
CA GLY A 702 11.72 17.59 7.67
C GLY A 702 11.91 18.60 8.81
N PRO A 703 13.17 18.80 9.27
CA PRO A 703 13.47 19.61 10.46
C PRO A 703 13.09 21.09 10.32
N GLY A 704 13.14 21.65 9.12
CA GLY A 704 12.76 23.05 8.88
C GLY A 704 11.26 23.31 9.04
N ASN A 705 10.42 22.40 8.58
CA ASN A 705 8.96 22.47 8.77
C ASN A 705 8.61 22.29 10.24
N THR A 706 9.20 21.27 10.87
CA THR A 706 8.93 20.93 12.26
C THR A 706 9.27 22.10 13.20
N ARG A 707 10.39 22.79 12.98
CA ARG A 707 10.73 23.99 13.77
C ARG A 707 9.65 25.07 13.63
N ARG A 708 9.19 25.34 12.41
CA ARG A 708 8.11 26.33 12.19
C ARG A 708 6.80 25.93 12.89
N TRP A 709 6.45 24.65 12.89
CA TRP A 709 5.24 24.15 13.58
C TRP A 709 5.39 24.29 15.10
N LEU A 710 6.56 23.96 15.65
CA LEU A 710 6.83 24.08 17.10
C LEU A 710 6.84 25.54 17.57
N ASP A 711 7.46 26.45 16.81
CA ASP A 711 7.50 27.87 17.09
C ASP A 711 6.08 28.50 17.06
N ALA A 712 5.20 28.04 16.18
CA ALA A 712 3.84 28.54 16.05
C ALA A 712 2.96 28.31 17.30
N VAL A 713 3.31 27.33 18.13
CA VAL A 713 2.61 26.99 19.39
C VAL A 713 3.47 27.29 20.65
N ALA A 714 4.51 28.10 20.50
CA ALA A 714 5.40 28.50 21.59
C ALA A 714 5.99 27.30 22.40
N GLY A 715 6.18 26.17 21.73
CA GLY A 715 6.74 24.95 22.33
C GLY A 715 5.75 24.08 23.10
N ASP A 716 4.45 24.39 23.09
CA ASP A 716 3.44 23.48 23.66
C ASP A 716 3.34 22.20 22.81
N LEU A 717 3.81 21.08 23.37
CA LEU A 717 3.89 19.81 22.67
C LEU A 717 2.52 19.23 22.28
N ASP A 718 1.51 19.44 23.12
CA ASP A 718 0.17 18.90 22.89
C ASP A 718 -0.48 19.66 21.71
N LEU A 719 -0.39 20.99 21.72
CA LEU A 719 -0.83 21.81 20.59
C LEU A 719 0.03 21.61 19.35
N PHE A 720 1.35 21.36 19.51
CA PHE A 720 2.21 21.02 18.38
C PHE A 720 1.67 19.82 17.61
N VAL A 721 1.36 18.72 18.31
CA VAL A 721 0.85 17.50 17.67
C VAL A 721 -0.48 17.75 16.95
N GLU A 722 -1.39 18.56 17.51
CA GLU A 722 -2.68 18.87 16.88
C GLU A 722 -2.57 19.81 15.68
N THR A 723 -1.61 20.73 15.70
CA THR A 723 -1.52 21.82 14.72
C THR A 723 -0.48 21.59 13.62
N ILE A 724 0.20 20.44 13.58
CA ILE A 724 1.06 20.06 12.45
C ILE A 724 0.22 20.14 11.16
N ALA A 725 0.61 21.03 10.25
CA ALA A 725 -0.12 21.29 9.02
C ALA A 725 -0.09 20.11 8.04
N ALA A 726 0.96 19.29 8.08
CA ALA A 726 1.08 18.07 7.29
C ALA A 726 0.42 16.91 8.04
N GLU A 727 -0.77 16.51 7.61
CA GLU A 727 -1.53 15.42 8.24
C GLU A 727 -0.75 14.10 8.27
N GLU A 728 0.01 13.82 7.21
CA GLU A 728 0.89 12.66 7.14
C GLU A 728 1.90 12.66 8.28
N SER A 729 2.59 13.77 8.53
CA SER A 729 3.58 13.89 9.62
C SER A 729 2.95 13.78 11.00
N ARG A 730 1.72 14.31 11.17
CA ARG A 730 0.94 14.18 12.41
C ARG A 730 0.57 12.72 12.69
N ARG A 731 0.06 12.01 11.69
CA ARG A 731 -0.25 10.58 11.80
C ARG A 731 1.01 9.74 12.00
N PHE A 732 2.09 10.08 11.31
CA PHE A 732 3.36 9.38 11.39
C PHE A 732 3.92 9.37 12.82
N LEU A 733 4.06 10.54 13.43
CA LEU A 733 4.62 10.61 14.80
C LEU A 733 3.78 9.82 15.81
N ARG A 734 2.44 9.89 15.73
CA ARG A 734 1.54 9.15 16.63
C ARG A 734 1.73 7.65 16.46
N ARG A 735 1.64 7.14 15.23
CA ARG A 735 1.78 5.72 14.92
C ARG A 735 3.15 5.14 15.30
N VAL A 736 4.23 5.90 15.11
CA VAL A 736 5.55 5.43 15.51
C VAL A 736 5.64 5.36 17.04
N TYR A 737 5.13 6.36 17.74
CA TYR A 737 5.18 6.38 19.20
C TYR A 737 4.28 5.28 19.83
N GLU A 738 3.07 5.13 19.33
CA GLU A 738 2.15 4.03 19.70
C GLU A 738 2.80 2.66 19.45
N GLY A 739 3.36 2.50 18.26
CA GLY A 739 4.10 1.29 17.89
C GLY A 739 5.28 1.02 18.82
N TYR A 740 6.00 2.05 19.23
CA TYR A 740 7.10 1.92 20.18
C TYR A 740 6.63 1.34 21.52
N VAL A 741 5.55 1.86 22.10
CA VAL A 741 4.99 1.34 23.36
C VAL A 741 4.46 -0.09 23.21
N ILE A 742 3.82 -0.40 22.07
CA ILE A 742 3.39 -1.78 21.78
C ILE A 742 4.60 -2.71 21.71
N TYR A 743 5.72 -2.29 21.09
CA TYR A 743 6.95 -3.07 21.10
C TYR A 743 7.52 -3.27 22.50
N GLU A 744 7.49 -2.25 23.35
CA GLU A 744 7.94 -2.39 24.74
C GLU A 744 7.08 -3.40 25.51
N THR A 745 5.76 -3.33 25.37
CA THR A 745 4.83 -4.31 25.98
C THR A 745 5.08 -5.73 25.48
N LEU A 746 5.23 -5.93 24.17
CA LEU A 746 5.38 -7.26 23.57
C LEU A 746 6.74 -7.91 23.81
N TYR A 747 7.80 -7.11 23.90
CA TYR A 747 9.18 -7.61 23.84
C TYR A 747 10.01 -7.30 25.11
N ARG A 748 9.51 -6.45 26.02
CA ARG A 748 10.07 -6.19 27.35
C ARG A 748 9.12 -6.55 28.49
N GLY A 749 7.82 -6.72 28.21
CA GLY A 749 6.82 -7.03 29.23
C GLY A 749 6.46 -5.83 30.11
N THR A 750 6.66 -4.61 29.63
CA THR A 750 6.22 -3.38 30.31
C THR A 750 4.75 -3.13 30.00
N GLU A 751 3.90 -2.99 31.05
CA GLU A 751 2.50 -2.61 30.84
C GLU A 751 2.41 -1.10 30.54
N PRO A 752 1.49 -0.66 29.66
CA PRO A 752 1.37 0.76 29.29
C PRO A 752 1.00 1.69 30.44
N SER A 753 0.57 1.14 31.56
CA SER A 753 0.08 1.87 32.75
C SER A 753 1.08 1.95 33.91
N GLU A 754 2.24 1.30 33.82
CA GLU A 754 3.34 1.41 34.77
C GLU A 754 4.40 2.42 34.28
#